data_67058d8e1a366fdd95175b75aa3716c5
#
_entry.id   67058d8e1a366fdd95175b75aa3716c5
#
_cell.length_a   1.000
_cell.length_b   1.000
_cell.length_c   1.000
_cell.angle_alpha   90.00
_cell.angle_beta   90.00
_cell.angle_gamma   90.00
#
_symmetry.space_group_name_H-M   'P 1'
#
loop_
_entity.id
_entity.type
_entity.pdbx_description
1 polymer ?
#
loop_
_entity_poly.entity_id
_entity_poly.type
_entity_poly.pdbx_seq_one_letter_code
_entity_poly.pdbx_strand_id
1 'polypeptide(L)'
;MPAERLESLFVVRHHILDNLMSSVEELGATPSPHHTLLVGPRGSGKTHLISLVYHRSAHLVEQGRCERLRIAWLPEDPWTIVSYSRLLAAILERLSPDAELNGVDEAELDARLRITSREDGPILVLMENVDRILEALGDLGQQRFRNLLQTESGILIIGSTTVLDRTLSDHAYPFFGFFDTIRLKPFSPAQARDMLRALAKESGNEDLANALEGDGARARIHTIAHLAGGQPRLWALLGSALTVDELNDLTNLLLNRFDDLTPFFQEQLARLSPQQRLVVAELAAADRPLAVKELAGRIGADQRSAAKTVSDLTDRGWLEPVSTIFANLLDRRRTYYELAEPLARLAFQIKESRGEPLPLIIDFLVSWFDADQLRSSNGGDYGQAALARMERDEVVDLARQLTSLPNSHIHSLDLLGRVEDALASVSDGDAEPVMSLPSALRQAIEYRADSPHDLIPIRLSLLYLALEDVGDIPRHEFSDKWLARARRLDAEVGLPTSRLMLVCWLSASWLFDESEEALSTIALEDERMEGTDALASAYHSAGIFARAIALFEHNLTDRQRILGPDHPQTLATRGGLAGALLDVGRTEQAIEMLRSLLEDYIRTMGPNHPHTLATRGRLAYALLETGNAEQTTRATDMLRDLLKDQKHLLGPNHPHTLATRGRLAYA
;
A
#
# COMPACT_ATOMS: atom_id res chain seq x y z
N MET A 1 18.93 -7.01 -27.71
CA MET A 1 17.72 -6.71 -28.51
C MET A 1 18.12 -5.63 -29.52
N PRO A 2 17.70 -5.68 -30.77
CA PRO A 2 18.01 -4.62 -31.75
C PRO A 2 17.49 -3.25 -31.32
N ALA A 3 18.19 -2.16 -31.65
CA ALA A 3 17.82 -0.81 -31.22
C ALA A 3 16.41 -0.41 -31.70
N GLU A 4 16.05 -0.73 -32.92
CA GLU A 4 14.74 -0.42 -33.51
C GLU A 4 13.59 -1.07 -32.70
N ARG A 5 13.78 -2.30 -32.24
CA ARG A 5 12.81 -3.02 -31.41
C ARG A 5 12.70 -2.43 -30.02
N LEU A 6 13.81 -2.01 -29.41
CA LEU A 6 13.80 -1.32 -28.13
C LEU A 6 13.03 0.00 -28.21
N GLU A 7 13.27 0.78 -29.26
CA GLU A 7 12.60 2.06 -29.49
C GLU A 7 11.09 1.87 -29.74
N SER A 8 10.69 0.87 -30.56
CA SER A 8 9.27 0.62 -30.86
C SER A 8 8.45 0.21 -29.63
N LEU A 9 9.08 -0.45 -28.66
CA LEU A 9 8.45 -0.88 -27.39
C LEU A 9 8.53 0.17 -26.28
N PHE A 10 9.27 1.27 -26.49
CA PHE A 10 9.44 2.32 -25.51
C PHE A 10 8.38 3.41 -25.68
N VAL A 11 7.21 3.22 -25.07
CA VAL A 11 6.06 4.13 -25.19
C VAL A 11 5.78 4.94 -23.91
N VAL A 12 6.53 4.67 -22.85
CA VAL A 12 6.36 5.30 -21.53
C VAL A 12 7.70 5.80 -21.00
N ARG A 13 7.70 6.86 -20.18
CA ARG A 13 8.90 7.40 -19.49
C ARG A 13 9.90 8.11 -20.41
N HIS A 14 9.45 8.67 -21.53
CA HIS A 14 10.31 9.44 -22.46
C HIS A 14 11.10 10.53 -21.72
N HIS A 15 10.47 11.26 -20.79
CA HIS A 15 11.12 12.30 -19.98
C HIS A 15 12.33 11.80 -19.18
N ILE A 16 12.30 10.53 -18.68
CA ILE A 16 13.45 9.95 -17.98
C ILE A 16 14.59 9.70 -18.96
N LEU A 17 14.29 9.11 -20.12
CA LEU A 17 15.28 8.85 -21.15
C LEU A 17 15.90 10.16 -21.68
N ASP A 18 15.08 11.18 -21.91
CA ASP A 18 15.55 12.48 -22.39
C ASP A 18 16.48 13.15 -21.35
N ASN A 19 16.16 13.09 -20.06
CA ASN A 19 17.04 13.59 -19.00
C ASN A 19 18.38 12.84 -18.96
N LEU A 20 18.35 11.50 -19.09
CA LEU A 20 19.57 10.69 -19.13
C LEU A 20 20.43 11.06 -20.36
N MET A 21 19.80 11.23 -21.51
CA MET A 21 20.51 11.62 -22.73
C MET A 21 21.08 13.04 -22.65
N SER A 22 20.37 13.99 -22.04
CA SER A 22 20.91 15.34 -21.79
C SER A 22 22.18 15.28 -20.92
N SER A 23 22.18 14.45 -19.87
CA SER A 23 23.39 14.26 -19.04
C SER A 23 24.56 13.66 -19.82
N VAL A 24 24.28 12.80 -20.80
CA VAL A 24 25.31 12.24 -21.71
C VAL A 24 25.84 13.30 -22.66
N GLU A 25 24.96 14.12 -23.26
CA GLU A 25 25.36 15.18 -24.19
C GLU A 25 26.17 16.31 -23.52
N GLU A 26 25.90 16.58 -22.25
CA GLU A 26 26.60 17.57 -21.42
C GLU A 26 27.91 17.04 -20.81
N LEU A 27 28.20 15.74 -20.95
CA LEU A 27 29.39 15.12 -20.38
C LEU A 27 30.66 15.68 -21.01
N GLY A 28 31.56 16.15 -20.18
CA GLY A 28 32.80 16.83 -20.58
C GLY A 28 32.67 18.35 -20.78
N ALA A 29 31.46 18.89 -20.85
CA ALA A 29 31.20 20.34 -20.83
C ALA A 29 30.95 20.88 -19.41
N THR A 30 30.43 20.02 -18.51
CA THR A 30 30.15 20.36 -17.11
C THR A 30 31.30 19.96 -16.21
N PRO A 31 31.68 20.79 -15.21
CA PRO A 31 32.79 20.49 -14.29
C PRO A 31 32.50 19.34 -13.32
N SER A 32 31.24 18.94 -13.16
CA SER A 32 30.82 17.84 -12.28
C SER A 32 29.59 17.15 -12.89
N PRO A 33 29.75 15.95 -13.47
CA PRO A 33 28.63 15.21 -14.02
C PRO A 33 27.72 14.69 -12.90
N HIS A 34 26.41 14.73 -13.14
CA HIS A 34 25.41 14.18 -12.22
C HIS A 34 25.23 12.68 -12.47
N HIS A 35 25.89 11.86 -11.65
CA HIS A 35 25.73 10.41 -11.75
C HIS A 35 24.30 9.99 -11.40
N THR A 36 23.69 9.16 -12.21
CA THR A 36 22.27 8.78 -12.05
C THR A 36 22.11 7.32 -11.68
N LEU A 37 21.19 7.04 -10.73
CA LEU A 37 20.84 5.70 -10.30
C LEU A 37 19.33 5.44 -10.51
N LEU A 38 19.02 4.50 -11.41
CA LEU A 38 17.67 4.01 -11.64
C LEU A 38 17.31 2.98 -10.57
N VAL A 39 16.27 3.25 -9.78
CA VAL A 39 15.81 2.36 -8.70
C VAL A 39 14.42 1.82 -9.03
N GLY A 40 14.25 0.51 -8.89
CA GLY A 40 12.94 -0.12 -9.07
C GLY A 40 13.03 -1.63 -9.04
N PRO A 41 11.91 -2.34 -8.78
CA PRO A 41 11.89 -3.80 -8.70
C PRO A 41 12.35 -4.45 -10.01
N ARG A 42 12.67 -5.74 -9.96
CA ARG A 42 12.98 -6.50 -11.18
C ARG A 42 11.77 -6.48 -12.12
N GLY A 43 12.02 -6.31 -13.43
CA GLY A 43 10.93 -6.20 -14.42
C GLY A 43 10.35 -4.79 -14.57
N SER A 44 10.83 -3.79 -13.82
CA SER A 44 10.37 -2.40 -13.93
C SER A 44 10.86 -1.66 -15.17
N GLY A 45 11.73 -2.26 -15.99
CA GLY A 45 12.24 -1.68 -17.24
C GLY A 45 13.57 -0.93 -17.12
N LYS A 46 14.36 -1.11 -16.05
CA LYS A 46 15.69 -0.50 -15.86
C LYS A 46 16.65 -0.86 -16.99
N THR A 47 16.82 -2.16 -17.24
CA THR A 47 17.69 -2.67 -18.32
C THR A 47 17.27 -2.15 -19.69
N HIS A 48 15.95 -2.00 -19.93
CA HIS A 48 15.45 -1.40 -21.18
C HIS A 48 15.91 0.05 -21.32
N LEU A 49 15.79 0.87 -20.27
CA LEU A 49 16.27 2.26 -20.28
C LEU A 49 17.79 2.33 -20.48
N ILE A 50 18.57 1.51 -19.76
CA ILE A 50 20.04 1.46 -19.93
C ILE A 50 20.42 1.05 -21.35
N SER A 51 19.73 0.06 -21.93
CA SER A 51 19.96 -0.36 -23.32
C SER A 51 19.64 0.76 -24.32
N LEU A 52 18.57 1.52 -24.10
CA LEU A 52 18.25 2.67 -24.95
C LEU A 52 19.30 3.79 -24.82
N VAL A 53 19.75 4.09 -23.61
CA VAL A 53 20.85 5.05 -23.39
C VAL A 53 22.10 4.59 -24.15
N TYR A 54 22.46 3.30 -24.05
CA TYR A 54 23.58 2.75 -24.82
C TYR A 54 23.43 2.97 -26.32
N HIS A 55 22.33 2.53 -26.93
CA HIS A 55 22.12 2.62 -28.37
C HIS A 55 22.04 4.08 -28.86
N ARG A 56 21.35 4.95 -28.14
CA ARG A 56 21.27 6.38 -28.47
C ARG A 56 22.64 7.06 -28.35
N SER A 57 23.41 6.75 -27.30
CA SER A 57 24.75 7.29 -27.13
C SER A 57 25.70 6.81 -28.21
N ALA A 58 25.65 5.52 -28.62
CA ALA A 58 26.41 4.98 -29.73
C ALA A 58 26.05 5.70 -31.06
N HIS A 59 24.76 5.95 -31.27
CA HIS A 59 24.30 6.68 -32.46
C HIS A 59 24.77 8.15 -32.46
N LEU A 60 24.84 8.83 -31.32
CA LEU A 60 25.42 10.18 -31.24
C LEU A 60 26.90 10.19 -31.61
N VAL A 61 27.66 9.14 -31.27
CA VAL A 61 29.06 8.98 -31.66
C VAL A 61 29.14 8.78 -33.17
N GLU A 62 28.35 7.89 -33.78
CA GLU A 62 28.28 7.62 -35.21
C GLU A 62 27.91 8.86 -36.04
N GLN A 63 27.02 9.70 -35.50
CA GLN A 63 26.61 10.97 -36.13
C GLN A 63 27.66 12.10 -36.02
N GLY A 64 28.73 11.90 -35.26
CA GLY A 64 29.74 12.93 -35.02
C GLY A 64 29.31 14.05 -34.07
N ARG A 65 28.19 13.85 -33.32
CA ARG A 65 27.72 14.82 -32.30
C ARG A 65 28.48 14.72 -30.99
N CYS A 66 28.98 13.52 -30.66
CA CYS A 66 29.79 13.23 -29.49
C CYS A 66 30.96 12.32 -29.87
N GLU A 67 31.79 12.73 -30.88
CA GLU A 67 32.84 11.90 -31.51
C GLU A 67 33.83 11.27 -30.50
N ARG A 68 34.13 11.97 -29.40
CA ARG A 68 35.07 11.50 -28.38
C ARG A 68 34.45 10.72 -27.23
N LEU A 69 33.11 10.54 -27.22
CA LEU A 69 32.45 9.79 -26.18
C LEU A 69 32.82 8.30 -26.22
N ARG A 70 33.29 7.78 -25.11
CA ARG A 70 33.64 6.37 -24.94
C ARG A 70 32.59 5.72 -24.07
N ILE A 71 32.11 4.52 -24.42
CA ILE A 71 31.01 3.85 -23.70
C ILE A 71 31.51 2.51 -23.13
N ALA A 72 31.40 2.34 -21.85
CA ALA A 72 31.66 1.07 -21.13
C ALA A 72 30.36 0.55 -20.53
N TRP A 73 29.77 -0.50 -21.12
CA TRP A 73 28.62 -1.18 -20.55
C TRP A 73 29.07 -2.46 -19.84
N LEU A 74 28.95 -2.47 -18.51
CA LEU A 74 29.31 -3.61 -17.67
C LEU A 74 28.20 -4.67 -17.72
N PRO A 75 28.53 -5.99 -17.56
CA PRO A 75 27.53 -7.06 -17.60
C PRO A 75 26.54 -6.95 -16.44
N GLU A 76 25.31 -7.41 -16.67
CA GLU A 76 24.22 -7.43 -15.68
C GLU A 76 24.60 -8.19 -14.41
N ASP A 77 25.29 -9.35 -14.58
CA ASP A 77 25.80 -10.13 -13.46
C ASP A 77 27.32 -9.93 -13.30
N PRO A 78 27.75 -9.08 -12.37
CA PRO A 78 29.16 -8.71 -12.22
C PRO A 78 29.99 -9.75 -11.45
N TRP A 79 29.86 -11.03 -11.78
CA TRP A 79 30.54 -12.15 -11.09
C TRP A 79 32.07 -12.00 -11.00
N THR A 80 32.66 -11.30 -11.95
CA THR A 80 34.11 -11.06 -12.01
C THR A 80 34.55 -9.79 -11.30
N ILE A 81 33.63 -8.93 -10.90
CA ILE A 81 33.92 -7.66 -10.22
C ILE A 81 33.90 -7.92 -8.69
N VAL A 82 35.02 -8.35 -8.17
CA VAL A 82 35.21 -8.72 -6.76
C VAL A 82 36.08 -7.74 -5.98
N SER A 83 36.58 -6.68 -6.63
CA SER A 83 37.42 -5.65 -6.03
C SER A 83 37.45 -4.38 -6.89
N TYR A 84 38.00 -3.28 -6.33
CA TYR A 84 38.15 -2.03 -7.07
C TYR A 84 39.03 -2.17 -8.32
N SER A 85 40.16 -2.90 -8.21
CA SER A 85 41.04 -3.17 -9.37
C SER A 85 40.32 -3.95 -10.47
N ARG A 86 39.46 -4.91 -10.11
CA ARG A 86 38.65 -5.67 -11.10
C ARG A 86 37.57 -4.81 -11.76
N LEU A 87 36.99 -3.84 -11.02
CA LEU A 87 36.06 -2.87 -11.62
C LEU A 87 36.78 -1.99 -12.65
N LEU A 88 37.95 -1.45 -12.30
CA LEU A 88 38.74 -0.63 -13.23
C LEU A 88 39.15 -1.42 -14.48
N ALA A 89 39.62 -2.64 -14.31
CA ALA A 89 39.96 -3.53 -15.42
C ALA A 89 38.74 -3.81 -16.32
N ALA A 90 37.56 -4.10 -15.74
CA ALA A 90 36.34 -4.35 -16.49
C ALA A 90 35.88 -3.13 -17.30
N ILE A 91 36.04 -1.91 -16.79
CA ILE A 91 35.76 -0.68 -17.53
C ILE A 91 36.76 -0.54 -18.69
N LEU A 92 38.06 -0.67 -18.42
CA LEU A 92 39.11 -0.52 -19.42
C LEU A 92 39.02 -1.56 -20.55
N GLU A 93 38.70 -2.83 -20.22
CA GLU A 93 38.46 -3.92 -21.18
C GLU A 93 37.31 -3.58 -22.15
N ARG A 94 36.27 -2.87 -21.68
CA ARG A 94 35.17 -2.42 -22.53
C ARG A 94 35.53 -1.23 -23.42
N LEU A 95 36.43 -0.38 -22.95
CA LEU A 95 36.92 0.77 -23.72
C LEU A 95 37.98 0.37 -24.74
N SER A 96 38.78 -0.62 -24.44
CA SER A 96 39.90 -1.12 -25.27
C SER A 96 40.03 -2.63 -25.16
N PRO A 97 39.27 -3.40 -25.99
CA PRO A 97 39.24 -4.88 -25.89
C PRO A 97 40.60 -5.57 -26.07
N ASP A 98 41.52 -4.91 -26.77
CA ASP A 98 42.87 -5.44 -27.05
C ASP A 98 43.89 -5.11 -25.95
N ALA A 99 43.50 -4.41 -24.88
CA ALA A 99 44.40 -4.02 -23.82
C ALA A 99 44.79 -5.23 -22.94
N GLU A 100 46.10 -5.49 -22.84
CA GLU A 100 46.60 -6.47 -21.85
C GLU A 100 46.56 -5.89 -20.44
N LEU A 101 45.57 -6.29 -19.65
CA LEU A 101 45.37 -5.81 -18.29
C LEU A 101 45.68 -6.86 -17.21
N ASN A 102 46.07 -8.07 -17.63
CA ASN A 102 46.42 -9.15 -16.69
C ASN A 102 47.72 -8.84 -15.94
N GLY A 103 47.64 -8.78 -14.60
CA GLY A 103 48.80 -8.51 -13.76
C GLY A 103 49.15 -7.03 -13.60
N VAL A 104 48.34 -6.11 -14.14
CA VAL A 104 48.48 -4.66 -13.95
C VAL A 104 48.01 -4.31 -12.53
N ASP A 105 48.78 -3.51 -11.82
CA ASP A 105 48.43 -3.11 -10.47
C ASP A 105 47.28 -2.07 -10.44
N GLU A 106 46.64 -1.92 -9.29
CA GLU A 106 45.48 -1.05 -9.13
C GLU A 106 45.79 0.43 -9.41
N ALA A 107 46.97 0.92 -9.00
CA ALA A 107 47.34 2.32 -9.21
C ALA A 107 47.56 2.62 -10.70
N GLU A 108 48.11 1.67 -11.45
CA GLU A 108 48.28 1.78 -12.89
C GLU A 108 46.95 1.72 -13.63
N LEU A 109 46.01 0.85 -13.21
CA LEU A 109 44.66 0.80 -13.78
C LEU A 109 43.92 2.12 -13.52
N ASP A 110 43.99 2.69 -12.33
CA ASP A 110 43.41 4.00 -12.00
C ASP A 110 44.01 5.11 -12.87
N ALA A 111 45.34 5.14 -12.99
CA ALA A 111 46.03 6.11 -13.84
C ALA A 111 45.64 5.98 -15.33
N ARG A 112 45.57 4.76 -15.86
CA ARG A 112 45.13 4.52 -17.24
C ARG A 112 43.71 5.02 -17.48
N LEU A 113 42.76 4.74 -16.57
CA LEU A 113 41.37 5.21 -16.70
C LEU A 113 41.29 6.74 -16.69
N ARG A 114 42.06 7.41 -15.84
CA ARG A 114 42.16 8.88 -15.80
C ARG A 114 42.75 9.45 -17.08
N ILE A 115 43.80 8.85 -17.63
CA ILE A 115 44.39 9.25 -18.91
C ILE A 115 43.39 9.09 -20.04
N THR A 116 42.72 7.93 -20.12
CA THR A 116 41.68 7.66 -21.14
C THR A 116 40.56 8.70 -21.05
N SER A 117 40.08 9.05 -19.86
CA SER A 117 39.04 10.06 -19.66
C SER A 117 39.46 11.46 -20.13
N ARG A 118 40.75 11.83 -19.99
CA ARG A 118 41.27 13.17 -20.32
C ARG A 118 41.72 13.29 -21.77
N GLU A 119 42.42 12.27 -22.25
CA GLU A 119 43.07 12.30 -23.55
C GLU A 119 42.21 11.73 -24.67
N ASP A 120 41.57 10.58 -24.47
CA ASP A 120 40.74 9.90 -25.45
C ASP A 120 39.31 10.44 -25.52
N GLY A 121 38.81 10.97 -24.39
CA GLY A 121 37.52 11.63 -24.30
C GLY A 121 36.66 11.16 -23.15
N PRO A 122 35.50 11.80 -22.94
CA PRO A 122 34.65 11.49 -21.81
C PRO A 122 34.10 10.06 -21.87
N ILE A 123 33.89 9.46 -20.70
CA ILE A 123 33.51 8.06 -20.54
C ILE A 123 32.12 7.96 -19.92
N LEU A 124 31.19 7.31 -20.64
CA LEU A 124 29.91 6.87 -20.09
C LEU A 124 30.05 5.43 -19.60
N VAL A 125 29.84 5.21 -18.30
CA VAL A 125 29.82 3.88 -17.70
C VAL A 125 28.37 3.49 -17.37
N LEU A 126 27.89 2.43 -18.02
CA LEU A 126 26.57 1.84 -17.75
C LEU A 126 26.73 0.63 -16.84
N MET A 127 26.07 0.66 -15.68
CA MET A 127 26.24 -0.35 -14.63
C MET A 127 24.87 -0.87 -14.15
N GLU A 128 24.66 -2.17 -14.23
CA GLU A 128 23.49 -2.80 -13.60
C GLU A 128 23.86 -3.42 -12.25
N ASN A 129 22.87 -3.53 -11.34
CA ASN A 129 23.08 -4.05 -9.98
C ASN A 129 24.23 -3.35 -9.21
N VAL A 130 24.21 -2.01 -9.20
CA VAL A 130 25.23 -1.16 -8.56
C VAL A 130 25.43 -1.52 -7.08
N ASP A 131 24.35 -1.87 -6.36
CA ASP A 131 24.37 -2.36 -4.99
C ASP A 131 25.35 -3.53 -4.81
N ARG A 132 25.30 -4.53 -5.68
CA ARG A 132 26.19 -5.70 -5.64
C ARG A 132 27.64 -5.34 -5.97
N ILE A 133 27.84 -4.45 -6.92
CA ILE A 133 29.19 -3.97 -7.27
C ILE A 133 29.79 -3.25 -6.08
N LEU A 134 29.07 -2.31 -5.46
CA LEU A 134 29.55 -1.58 -4.29
C LEU A 134 29.82 -2.50 -3.10
N GLU A 135 28.96 -3.49 -2.84
CA GLU A 135 29.20 -4.50 -1.80
C GLU A 135 30.50 -5.27 -2.07
N ALA A 136 30.75 -5.69 -3.29
CA ALA A 136 31.94 -6.43 -3.69
C ALA A 136 33.25 -5.60 -3.59
N LEU A 137 33.17 -4.27 -3.74
CA LEU A 137 34.31 -3.37 -3.57
C LEU A 137 34.78 -3.26 -2.11
N GLY A 138 33.89 -3.49 -1.13
CA GLY A 138 34.15 -3.21 0.29
C GLY A 138 34.39 -1.72 0.57
N ASP A 139 34.53 -1.34 1.84
CA ASP A 139 34.59 0.08 2.25
C ASP A 139 35.74 0.85 1.60
N LEU A 140 36.93 0.25 1.55
CA LEU A 140 38.13 0.89 0.99
C LEU A 140 38.00 1.06 -0.54
N GLY A 141 37.49 0.03 -1.23
CA GLY A 141 37.25 0.11 -2.67
C GLY A 141 36.19 1.15 -3.02
N GLN A 142 35.12 1.23 -2.25
CA GLN A 142 34.10 2.27 -2.40
C GLN A 142 34.66 3.68 -2.22
N GLN A 143 35.51 3.91 -1.20
CA GLN A 143 36.15 5.21 -0.98
C GLN A 143 37.03 5.61 -2.17
N ARG A 144 37.83 4.68 -2.70
CA ARG A 144 38.68 4.92 -3.86
C ARG A 144 37.86 5.21 -5.12
N PHE A 145 36.81 4.43 -5.34
CA PHE A 145 35.92 4.63 -6.48
C PHE A 145 35.19 5.98 -6.41
N ARG A 146 34.68 6.34 -5.24
CA ARG A 146 34.09 7.68 -5.03
C ARG A 146 35.10 8.79 -5.31
N ASN A 147 36.33 8.66 -4.81
CA ASN A 147 37.39 9.64 -5.04
C ASN A 147 37.71 9.80 -6.55
N LEU A 148 37.80 8.69 -7.29
CA LEU A 148 37.96 8.73 -8.75
C LEU A 148 36.84 9.57 -9.39
N LEU A 149 35.58 9.28 -9.09
CA LEU A 149 34.42 9.96 -9.68
C LEU A 149 34.31 11.43 -9.28
N GLN A 150 34.80 11.81 -8.10
CA GLN A 150 34.82 13.20 -7.65
C GLN A 150 35.96 14.02 -8.25
N THR A 151 37.04 13.35 -8.66
CA THR A 151 38.24 14.03 -9.22
C THR A 151 38.28 14.03 -10.75
N GLU A 152 37.51 13.15 -11.41
CA GLU A 152 37.45 13.02 -12.86
C GLU A 152 36.09 13.43 -13.40
N SER A 153 35.98 14.68 -13.86
CA SER A 153 34.74 15.21 -14.45
C SER A 153 34.36 14.59 -15.79
N GLY A 154 35.27 13.88 -16.44
CA GLY A 154 35.02 13.18 -17.70
C GLY A 154 34.38 11.81 -17.58
N ILE A 155 33.97 11.37 -16.38
CA ILE A 155 33.35 10.06 -16.16
C ILE A 155 31.92 10.25 -15.67
N LEU A 156 30.94 9.72 -16.40
CA LEU A 156 29.53 9.68 -16.01
C LEU A 156 29.09 8.24 -15.76
N ILE A 157 28.43 8.01 -14.62
CA ILE A 157 27.78 6.73 -14.32
C ILE A 157 26.27 6.88 -14.46
N ILE A 158 25.67 5.99 -15.25
CA ILE A 158 24.24 5.72 -15.24
C ILE A 158 24.08 4.28 -14.78
N GLY A 159 23.57 4.11 -13.56
CA GLY A 159 23.46 2.82 -12.93
C GLY A 159 22.03 2.38 -12.66
N SER A 160 21.85 1.10 -12.31
CA SER A 160 20.58 0.60 -11.82
C SER A 160 20.75 -0.30 -10.59
N THR A 161 19.73 -0.25 -9.71
CA THR A 161 19.61 -1.17 -8.58
C THR A 161 18.15 -1.57 -8.37
N THR A 162 17.93 -2.67 -7.68
CA THR A 162 16.57 -3.08 -7.33
C THR A 162 16.06 -2.37 -6.09
N VAL A 163 16.93 -2.08 -5.13
CA VAL A 163 16.63 -1.47 -3.83
C VAL A 163 17.77 -0.51 -3.45
N LEU A 164 17.46 0.54 -2.70
CA LEU A 164 18.48 1.33 -2.02
C LEU A 164 18.89 0.56 -0.76
N ASP A 165 19.92 -0.25 -0.87
CA ASP A 165 20.50 -0.96 0.26
C ASP A 165 21.29 -0.03 1.20
N ARG A 166 21.94 -0.58 2.25
CA ARG A 166 22.72 0.22 3.20
C ARG A 166 23.87 0.97 2.56
N THR A 167 24.49 0.43 1.53
CA THR A 167 25.66 1.07 0.86
C THR A 167 25.27 2.38 0.17
N LEU A 168 24.00 2.55 -0.18
CA LEU A 168 23.45 3.70 -0.89
C LEU A 168 22.58 4.59 0.00
N SER A 169 22.01 4.06 1.09
CA SER A 169 21.02 4.74 1.94
C SER A 169 21.51 5.12 3.34
N ASP A 170 22.63 4.57 3.80
CA ASP A 170 23.17 4.83 5.14
C ASP A 170 24.36 5.81 5.09
N HIS A 171 24.32 6.84 5.94
CA HIS A 171 25.36 7.86 6.08
C HIS A 171 26.76 7.32 6.37
N ALA A 172 26.87 6.10 6.90
CA ALA A 172 28.16 5.47 7.20
C ALA A 172 28.93 5.03 5.94
N TYR A 173 28.24 4.94 4.79
CA TYR A 173 28.84 4.42 3.55
C TYR A 173 29.25 5.53 2.59
N PRO A 174 30.33 5.30 1.79
CA PRO A 174 30.87 6.32 0.89
C PRO A 174 29.90 6.84 -0.17
N PHE A 175 28.96 6.02 -0.65
CA PHE A 175 28.02 6.39 -1.73
C PHE A 175 26.69 6.95 -1.23
N PHE A 176 26.53 7.23 0.05
CA PHE A 176 25.36 7.94 0.54
C PHE A 176 25.21 9.31 -0.14
N GLY A 177 24.03 9.54 -0.73
CA GLY A 177 23.70 10.81 -1.37
C GLY A 177 24.57 11.17 -2.58
N PHE A 178 25.28 10.21 -3.16
CA PHE A 178 26.18 10.46 -4.29
C PHE A 178 25.48 10.48 -5.64
N PHE A 179 24.44 9.67 -5.81
CA PHE A 179 23.68 9.54 -7.03
C PHE A 179 22.39 10.36 -7.02
N ASP A 180 22.06 10.97 -8.17
CA ASP A 180 20.72 11.45 -8.45
C ASP A 180 19.81 10.23 -8.68
N THR A 181 18.92 9.98 -7.72
CA THR A 181 18.12 8.76 -7.70
C THR A 181 16.79 8.95 -8.41
N ILE A 182 16.55 8.18 -9.46
CA ILE A 182 15.28 8.12 -10.19
C ILE A 182 14.54 6.83 -9.85
N ARG A 183 13.45 6.93 -9.09
CA ARG A 183 12.59 5.77 -8.81
C ARG A 183 11.62 5.52 -9.95
N LEU A 184 11.68 4.32 -10.54
CA LEU A 184 10.76 3.90 -11.59
C LEU A 184 9.42 3.50 -10.97
N LYS A 185 8.43 4.38 -11.10
CA LYS A 185 7.07 4.10 -10.63
C LYS A 185 6.42 2.97 -11.43
N PRO A 186 5.54 2.17 -10.81
CA PRO A 186 4.69 1.21 -11.51
C PRO A 186 3.92 1.86 -12.67
N PHE A 187 3.61 1.09 -13.71
CA PHE A 187 2.77 1.59 -14.79
C PHE A 187 1.33 1.76 -14.33
N SER A 188 0.73 2.87 -14.74
CA SER A 188 -0.72 3.02 -14.66
C SER A 188 -1.40 2.08 -15.68
N PRO A 189 -2.69 1.73 -15.50
CA PRO A 189 -3.43 0.93 -16.47
C PRO A 189 -3.41 1.51 -17.90
N ALA A 190 -3.41 2.85 -18.02
CA ALA A 190 -3.31 3.52 -19.31
C ALA A 190 -1.93 3.31 -19.97
N GLN A 191 -0.86 3.47 -19.20
CA GLN A 191 0.52 3.23 -19.66
C GLN A 191 0.75 1.76 -20.03
N ALA A 192 0.17 0.84 -19.26
CA ALA A 192 0.22 -0.58 -19.58
C ALA A 192 -0.51 -0.91 -20.89
N ARG A 193 -1.67 -0.29 -21.14
CA ARG A 193 -2.40 -0.42 -22.41
C ARG A 193 -1.55 0.06 -23.59
N ASP A 194 -0.88 1.21 -23.46
CA ASP A 194 -0.03 1.74 -24.53
C ASP A 194 1.16 0.80 -24.81
N MET A 195 1.75 0.21 -23.78
CA MET A 195 2.79 -0.81 -23.94
C MET A 195 2.25 -2.09 -24.63
N LEU A 196 1.07 -2.57 -24.25
CA LEU A 196 0.46 -3.75 -24.89
C LEU A 196 0.10 -3.48 -26.36
N ARG A 197 -0.33 -2.26 -26.71
CA ARG A 197 -0.54 -1.84 -28.11
C ARG A 197 0.77 -1.89 -28.91
N ALA A 198 1.86 -1.40 -28.32
CA ALA A 198 3.17 -1.46 -28.97
C ALA A 198 3.63 -2.90 -29.18
N LEU A 199 3.41 -3.78 -28.18
CA LEU A 199 3.70 -5.21 -28.28
C LEU A 199 2.84 -5.91 -29.35
N ALA A 200 1.54 -5.63 -29.39
CA ALA A 200 0.62 -6.19 -30.39
C ALA A 200 1.05 -5.78 -31.80
N LYS A 201 1.38 -4.51 -32.01
CA LYS A 201 1.86 -3.98 -33.29
C LYS A 201 3.19 -4.62 -33.71
N GLU A 202 4.14 -4.74 -32.79
CA GLU A 202 5.47 -5.29 -33.07
C GLU A 202 5.41 -6.78 -33.40
N SER A 203 4.56 -7.53 -32.68
CA SER A 203 4.40 -8.97 -32.88
C SER A 203 3.42 -9.34 -33.99
N GLY A 204 2.70 -8.38 -34.57
CA GLY A 204 1.62 -8.64 -35.52
C GLY A 204 0.43 -9.40 -34.90
N ASN A 205 0.21 -9.28 -33.58
CA ASN A 205 -0.87 -9.95 -32.87
C ASN A 205 -2.16 -9.14 -32.99
N GLU A 206 -2.96 -9.46 -34.04
CA GLU A 206 -4.22 -8.79 -34.31
C GLU A 206 -5.28 -9.07 -33.23
N ASP A 207 -5.30 -10.25 -32.62
CA ASP A 207 -6.24 -10.60 -31.57
C ASP A 207 -6.03 -9.71 -30.33
N LEU A 208 -4.79 -9.52 -29.93
CA LEU A 208 -4.46 -8.60 -28.84
C LEU A 208 -4.79 -7.15 -29.19
N ALA A 209 -4.51 -6.71 -30.43
CA ALA A 209 -4.85 -5.37 -30.89
C ALA A 209 -6.37 -5.13 -30.81
N ASN A 210 -7.17 -6.08 -31.29
CA ASN A 210 -8.63 -6.01 -31.25
C ASN A 210 -9.17 -6.04 -29.82
N ALA A 211 -8.64 -6.91 -28.96
CA ALA A 211 -9.03 -6.99 -27.55
C ALA A 211 -8.76 -5.66 -26.79
N LEU A 212 -7.70 -4.94 -27.14
CA LEU A 212 -7.36 -3.63 -26.53
C LEU A 212 -8.30 -2.49 -26.96
N GLU A 213 -9.00 -2.62 -28.09
CA GLU A 213 -9.98 -1.63 -28.59
C GLU A 213 -11.44 -2.01 -28.28
N GLY A 214 -11.70 -3.23 -27.81
CA GLY A 214 -13.04 -3.73 -27.50
C GLY A 214 -13.69 -3.04 -26.30
N ASP A 215 -15.01 -3.12 -26.20
CA ASP A 215 -15.82 -2.46 -25.16
C ASP A 215 -15.44 -2.88 -23.73
N GLY A 216 -15.03 -4.12 -23.51
CA GLY A 216 -14.58 -4.64 -22.22
C GLY A 216 -13.11 -4.36 -21.86
N ALA A 217 -12.31 -3.83 -22.81
CA ALA A 217 -10.86 -3.72 -22.65
C ALA A 217 -10.44 -2.95 -21.39
N ARG A 218 -11.13 -1.87 -21.07
CA ARG A 218 -10.80 -1.04 -19.92
C ARG A 218 -10.99 -1.79 -18.60
N ALA A 219 -12.08 -2.52 -18.43
CA ALA A 219 -12.36 -3.32 -17.24
C ALA A 219 -11.33 -4.44 -17.10
N ARG A 220 -11.08 -5.20 -18.17
CA ARG A 220 -10.09 -6.28 -18.20
C ARG A 220 -8.67 -5.80 -17.91
N ILE A 221 -8.27 -4.64 -18.44
CA ILE A 221 -6.98 -4.01 -18.14
C ILE A 221 -6.89 -3.66 -16.65
N HIS A 222 -7.95 -3.11 -16.04
CA HIS A 222 -7.98 -2.85 -14.61
C HIS A 222 -7.85 -4.12 -13.79
N THR A 223 -8.50 -5.20 -14.18
CA THR A 223 -8.40 -6.51 -13.51
C THR A 223 -6.95 -7.05 -13.57
N ILE A 224 -6.32 -7.00 -14.75
CA ILE A 224 -4.90 -7.40 -14.88
C ILE A 224 -3.99 -6.50 -14.05
N ALA A 225 -4.32 -5.22 -13.86
CA ALA A 225 -3.53 -4.30 -13.03
C ALA A 225 -3.40 -4.78 -11.58
N HIS A 226 -4.44 -5.40 -11.03
CA HIS A 226 -4.40 -5.98 -9.69
C HIS A 226 -3.40 -7.14 -9.56
N LEU A 227 -3.20 -7.94 -10.61
CA LEU A 227 -2.21 -9.01 -10.62
C LEU A 227 -0.80 -8.51 -10.97
N ALA A 228 -0.70 -7.64 -11.98
CA ALA A 228 0.57 -7.18 -12.52
C ALA A 228 1.28 -6.16 -11.62
N GLY A 229 0.58 -5.55 -10.65
CA GLY A 229 1.16 -4.55 -9.75
C GLY A 229 1.83 -3.37 -10.47
N GLY A 230 1.49 -3.13 -11.75
CA GLY A 230 2.08 -2.09 -12.59
C GLY A 230 3.47 -2.42 -13.14
N GLN A 231 3.95 -3.65 -13.04
CA GLN A 231 5.25 -4.06 -13.57
C GLN A 231 5.19 -4.38 -15.08
N PRO A 232 6.02 -3.72 -15.94
CA PRO A 232 5.99 -3.93 -17.38
C PRO A 232 6.15 -5.40 -17.81
N ARG A 233 7.03 -6.15 -17.13
CA ARG A 233 7.26 -7.57 -17.44
C ARG A 233 6.02 -8.41 -17.19
N LEU A 234 5.30 -8.16 -16.10
CA LEU A 234 4.09 -8.91 -15.75
C LEU A 234 2.95 -8.55 -16.70
N TRP A 235 2.85 -7.29 -17.10
CA TRP A 235 1.92 -6.85 -18.13
C TRP A 235 2.15 -7.53 -19.47
N ALA A 236 3.41 -7.63 -19.91
CA ALA A 236 3.75 -8.34 -21.14
C ALA A 236 3.36 -9.83 -21.06
N LEU A 237 3.51 -10.45 -19.88
CA LEU A 237 3.17 -11.85 -19.67
C LEU A 237 1.67 -12.11 -19.61
N LEU A 238 0.93 -11.25 -18.90
CA LEU A 238 -0.52 -11.39 -18.68
C LEU A 238 -1.37 -10.76 -19.78
N GLY A 239 -0.77 -9.98 -20.69
CA GLY A 239 -1.49 -9.31 -21.77
C GLY A 239 -2.24 -10.29 -22.69
N SER A 240 -1.76 -11.52 -22.83
CA SER A 240 -2.44 -12.57 -23.57
C SER A 240 -3.78 -13.01 -22.96
N ALA A 241 -4.00 -12.74 -21.67
CA ALA A 241 -5.29 -13.00 -21.02
C ALA A 241 -6.43 -12.15 -21.62
N LEU A 242 -6.12 -10.98 -22.19
CA LEU A 242 -7.10 -10.10 -22.84
C LEU A 242 -7.80 -10.75 -24.05
N THR A 243 -7.20 -11.77 -24.65
CA THR A 243 -7.74 -12.47 -25.82
C THR A 243 -8.52 -13.74 -25.47
N VAL A 244 -8.74 -14.00 -24.18
CA VAL A 244 -9.39 -15.23 -23.69
C VAL A 244 -10.73 -14.89 -23.05
N ASP A 245 -11.80 -15.49 -23.58
CA ASP A 245 -13.18 -15.29 -23.10
C ASP A 245 -13.70 -16.50 -22.32
N GLU A 246 -13.12 -17.68 -22.50
CA GLU A 246 -13.53 -18.92 -21.83
C GLU A 246 -12.88 -19.06 -20.46
N LEU A 247 -13.67 -19.35 -19.42
CA LEU A 247 -13.23 -19.45 -18.03
C LEU A 247 -12.11 -20.48 -17.83
N ASN A 248 -12.28 -21.68 -18.39
CA ASN A 248 -11.30 -22.75 -18.25
C ASN A 248 -9.98 -22.42 -18.95
N ASP A 249 -10.04 -21.82 -20.13
CA ASP A 249 -8.84 -21.43 -20.89
C ASP A 249 -8.10 -20.30 -20.19
N LEU A 250 -8.83 -19.33 -19.63
CA LEU A 250 -8.24 -18.25 -18.84
C LEU A 250 -7.57 -18.78 -17.57
N THR A 251 -8.24 -19.69 -16.85
CA THR A 251 -7.68 -20.33 -15.65
C THR A 251 -6.40 -21.10 -15.97
N ASN A 252 -6.42 -21.93 -17.03
CA ASN A 252 -5.26 -22.68 -17.46
C ASN A 252 -4.11 -21.77 -17.93
N LEU A 253 -4.42 -20.71 -18.66
CA LEU A 253 -3.43 -19.70 -19.06
C LEU A 253 -2.74 -19.08 -17.86
N LEU A 254 -3.52 -18.66 -16.86
CA LEU A 254 -2.98 -18.04 -15.64
C LEU A 254 -2.10 -19.02 -14.87
N LEU A 255 -2.55 -20.24 -14.65
CA LEU A 255 -1.77 -21.28 -13.95
C LEU A 255 -0.43 -21.55 -14.64
N ASN A 256 -0.42 -21.72 -15.98
CA ASN A 256 0.81 -21.95 -16.73
C ASN A 256 1.76 -20.75 -16.66
N ARG A 257 1.24 -19.51 -16.74
CA ARG A 257 2.07 -18.31 -16.62
C ARG A 257 2.65 -18.12 -15.23
N PHE A 258 1.93 -18.55 -14.21
CA PHE A 258 2.40 -18.48 -12.83
C PHE A 258 3.50 -19.51 -12.53
N ASP A 259 3.45 -20.68 -13.12
CA ASP A 259 4.54 -21.65 -13.06
C ASP A 259 5.85 -21.08 -13.64
N ASP A 260 5.76 -20.33 -14.74
CA ASP A 260 6.90 -19.62 -15.34
C ASP A 260 7.50 -18.54 -14.40
N LEU A 261 6.70 -17.94 -13.52
CA LEU A 261 7.11 -16.89 -12.59
C LEU A 261 7.62 -17.41 -11.25
N THR A 262 7.27 -18.63 -10.88
CA THR A 262 7.62 -19.22 -9.58
C THR A 262 9.13 -19.20 -9.29
N PRO A 263 10.05 -19.55 -10.21
CA PRO A 263 11.49 -19.49 -9.97
C PRO A 263 11.98 -18.05 -9.67
N PHE A 264 11.39 -17.05 -10.32
CA PHE A 264 11.72 -15.64 -10.12
C PHE A 264 11.42 -15.18 -8.68
N PHE A 265 10.23 -15.50 -8.16
CA PHE A 265 9.87 -15.15 -6.79
C PHE A 265 10.65 -15.97 -5.76
N GLN A 266 10.97 -17.23 -6.05
CA GLN A 266 11.79 -18.06 -5.16
C GLN A 266 13.20 -17.49 -4.95
N GLU A 267 13.84 -16.99 -6.00
CA GLU A 267 15.15 -16.33 -5.90
C GLU A 267 15.08 -15.08 -5.01
N GLN A 268 14.04 -14.28 -5.17
CA GLN A 268 13.86 -13.09 -4.34
C GLN A 268 13.62 -13.44 -2.86
N LEU A 269 12.78 -14.43 -2.59
CA LEU A 269 12.50 -14.92 -1.24
C LEU A 269 13.73 -15.51 -0.55
N ALA A 270 14.62 -16.14 -1.30
CA ALA A 270 15.86 -16.68 -0.75
C ALA A 270 16.79 -15.61 -0.16
N ARG A 271 16.63 -14.34 -0.58
CA ARG A 271 17.41 -13.20 -0.09
C ARG A 271 16.86 -12.58 1.21
N LEU A 272 15.66 -12.96 1.62
CA LEU A 272 15.06 -12.51 2.86
C LEU A 272 15.59 -13.32 4.06
N SER A 273 15.69 -12.66 5.21
CA SER A 273 15.96 -13.35 6.47
C SER A 273 14.82 -14.34 6.80
N PRO A 274 15.08 -15.36 7.64
CA PRO A 274 14.02 -16.31 8.02
C PRO A 274 12.78 -15.65 8.59
N GLN A 275 12.91 -14.62 9.42
CA GLN A 275 11.80 -13.89 10.01
C GLN A 275 11.04 -13.06 8.97
N GLN A 276 11.75 -12.42 8.03
CA GLN A 276 11.13 -11.68 6.93
C GLN A 276 10.35 -12.62 6.00
N ARG A 277 10.90 -13.80 5.69
CA ARG A 277 10.20 -14.82 4.89
C ARG A 277 8.93 -15.30 5.57
N LEU A 278 8.96 -15.47 6.91
CA LEU A 278 7.80 -15.90 7.66
C LEU A 278 6.68 -14.83 7.61
N VAL A 279 7.02 -13.53 7.76
CA VAL A 279 6.04 -12.43 7.60
C VAL A 279 5.43 -12.43 6.21
N VAL A 280 6.24 -12.60 5.16
CA VAL A 280 5.76 -12.65 3.77
C VAL A 280 4.87 -13.89 3.55
N ALA A 281 5.24 -15.06 4.11
CA ALA A 281 4.46 -16.28 4.03
C ALA A 281 3.09 -16.15 4.71
N GLU A 282 3.04 -15.57 5.92
CA GLU A 282 1.79 -15.34 6.64
C GLU A 282 0.85 -14.36 5.92
N LEU A 283 1.41 -13.32 5.30
CA LEU A 283 0.63 -12.41 4.44
C LEU A 283 0.17 -13.07 3.14
N ALA A 284 0.98 -13.98 2.58
CA ALA A 284 0.61 -14.73 1.39
C ALA A 284 -0.51 -15.74 1.67
N ALA A 285 -0.48 -16.38 2.84
CA ALA A 285 -1.50 -17.33 3.29
C ALA A 285 -2.79 -16.64 3.74
N ALA A 286 -2.70 -15.37 4.18
CA ALA A 286 -3.88 -14.63 4.59
C ALA A 286 -4.70 -14.18 3.36
N ASP A 287 -6.01 -14.35 3.46
CA ASP A 287 -6.98 -13.91 2.44
C ASP A 287 -7.35 -12.42 2.59
N ARG A 288 -6.61 -11.67 3.40
CA ARG A 288 -6.85 -10.28 3.74
C ARG A 288 -5.58 -9.58 4.22
N PRO A 289 -5.53 -8.25 4.18
CA PRO A 289 -4.47 -7.49 4.83
C PRO A 289 -4.40 -7.75 6.34
N LEU A 290 -3.19 -7.79 6.90
CA LEU A 290 -2.95 -8.08 8.31
C LEU A 290 -2.35 -6.87 9.03
N ALA A 291 -2.79 -6.64 10.27
CA ALA A 291 -2.17 -5.66 11.16
C ALA A 291 -0.88 -6.22 11.78
N VAL A 292 0.05 -5.34 12.17
CA VAL A 292 1.34 -5.72 12.79
C VAL A 292 1.15 -6.64 14.00
N LYS A 293 0.14 -6.38 14.84
CA LYS A 293 -0.14 -7.23 16.02
C LYS A 293 -0.55 -8.65 15.63
N GLU A 294 -1.39 -8.76 14.62
CA GLU A 294 -1.85 -10.05 14.13
C GLU A 294 -0.69 -10.84 13.51
N LEU A 295 0.15 -10.15 12.72
CA LEU A 295 1.40 -10.72 12.21
C LEU A 295 2.32 -11.19 13.34
N ALA A 296 2.50 -10.38 14.40
CA ALA A 296 3.30 -10.75 15.56
C ALA A 296 2.82 -12.05 16.21
N GLY A 297 1.49 -12.21 16.39
CA GLY A 297 0.87 -13.42 16.92
C GLY A 297 1.11 -14.64 16.02
N ARG A 298 0.95 -14.49 14.70
CA ARG A 298 1.12 -15.57 13.73
C ARG A 298 2.57 -16.05 13.61
N ILE A 299 3.54 -15.11 13.63
CA ILE A 299 4.96 -15.45 13.53
C ILE A 299 5.62 -15.80 14.88
N GLY A 300 4.88 -15.77 15.99
CA GLY A 300 5.38 -16.05 17.34
C GLY A 300 6.43 -15.05 17.83
N ALA A 301 6.36 -13.78 17.38
CA ALA A 301 7.29 -12.71 17.76
C ALA A 301 6.61 -11.67 18.64
N ASP A 302 7.40 -10.88 19.38
CA ASP A 302 6.88 -9.70 20.05
C ASP A 302 6.53 -8.60 19.03
N GLN A 303 5.59 -7.72 19.40
CA GLN A 303 5.04 -6.70 18.51
C GLN A 303 6.09 -5.70 18.02
N ARG A 304 7.10 -5.38 18.84
CA ARG A 304 8.19 -4.45 18.45
C ARG A 304 9.09 -5.07 17.38
N SER A 305 9.44 -6.34 17.53
CA SER A 305 10.22 -7.10 16.53
C SER A 305 9.45 -7.25 15.22
N ALA A 306 8.16 -7.59 15.30
CA ALA A 306 7.29 -7.69 14.12
C ALA A 306 7.17 -6.31 13.41
N ALA A 307 6.95 -5.23 14.15
CA ALA A 307 6.86 -3.88 13.58
C ALA A 307 8.14 -3.48 12.83
N LYS A 308 9.31 -3.78 13.40
CA LYS A 308 10.60 -3.54 12.74
C LYS A 308 10.71 -4.35 11.45
N THR A 309 10.35 -5.64 11.48
CA THR A 309 10.41 -6.51 10.31
C THR A 309 9.46 -6.03 9.21
N VAL A 310 8.25 -5.59 9.57
CA VAL A 310 7.26 -5.01 8.64
C VAL A 310 7.79 -3.70 8.03
N SER A 311 8.38 -2.80 8.85
CA SER A 311 9.00 -1.58 8.35
C SER A 311 10.13 -1.88 7.36
N ASP A 312 11.05 -2.77 7.72
CA ASP A 312 12.17 -3.19 6.85
C ASP A 312 11.66 -3.78 5.51
N LEU A 313 10.57 -4.56 5.54
CA LEU A 313 9.96 -5.14 4.34
C LEU A 313 9.23 -4.09 3.50
N THR A 314 8.59 -3.10 4.14
CA THR A 314 7.95 -1.97 3.46
C THR A 314 8.98 -1.08 2.77
N ASP A 315 10.09 -0.77 3.44
CA ASP A 315 11.20 0.00 2.87
C ASP A 315 11.83 -0.71 1.66
N ARG A 316 11.85 -2.02 1.68
CA ARG A 316 12.31 -2.87 0.56
C ARG A 316 11.28 -3.08 -0.54
N GLY A 317 10.06 -2.58 -0.38
CA GLY A 317 8.98 -2.70 -1.37
C GLY A 317 8.33 -4.09 -1.44
N TRP A 318 8.46 -4.91 -0.39
CA TRP A 318 7.76 -6.19 -0.27
C TRP A 318 6.34 -6.02 0.24
N LEU A 319 6.13 -5.05 1.13
CA LEU A 319 4.86 -4.75 1.74
C LEU A 319 4.43 -3.33 1.41
N GLU A 320 3.12 -3.13 1.33
CA GLU A 320 2.54 -1.80 1.27
C GLU A 320 1.40 -1.66 2.28
N PRO A 321 1.24 -0.45 2.86
CA PRO A 321 0.11 -0.17 3.71
C PRO A 321 -1.15 -0.07 2.84
N VAL A 322 -2.22 -0.75 3.25
CA VAL A 322 -3.50 -0.73 2.55
C VAL A 322 -4.12 0.65 2.65
N SER A 323 -4.43 1.25 1.50
CA SER A 323 -5.14 2.51 1.46
C SER A 323 -6.57 2.36 1.97
N THR A 324 -7.06 3.39 2.65
CA THR A 324 -8.29 3.49 3.45
C THR A 324 -9.62 3.11 2.78
N ILE A 325 -9.63 2.71 1.51
CA ILE A 325 -10.87 2.30 0.82
C ILE A 325 -11.38 0.94 1.34
N PHE A 326 -10.47 0.02 1.68
CA PHE A 326 -10.82 -1.25 2.35
C PHE A 326 -10.88 -1.14 3.88
N ALA A 327 -10.32 -0.09 4.46
CA ALA A 327 -10.35 0.15 5.91
C ALA A 327 -11.76 0.47 6.46
N ASN A 328 -12.77 0.59 5.62
CA ASN A 328 -14.17 0.71 6.08
C ASN A 328 -14.73 -0.61 6.63
N LEU A 329 -14.10 -1.74 6.34
CA LEU A 329 -14.43 -3.06 6.89
C LEU A 329 -13.44 -3.51 7.96
N LEU A 330 -12.28 -2.85 8.03
CA LEU A 330 -11.22 -3.12 8.98
C LEU A 330 -11.16 -1.94 9.95
N ASP A 331 -10.68 -2.16 11.15
CA ASP A 331 -10.52 -1.10 12.14
C ASP A 331 -9.68 0.06 11.57
N ARG A 332 -10.31 1.21 11.32
CA ARG A 332 -9.69 2.44 10.76
C ARG A 332 -8.52 2.97 11.60
N ARG A 333 -8.30 2.43 12.78
CA ARG A 333 -7.27 2.85 13.74
C ARG A 333 -5.98 2.06 13.59
N ARG A 334 -5.95 1.01 12.74
CA ARG A 334 -4.78 0.16 12.51
C ARG A 334 -4.26 0.33 11.11
N THR A 335 -2.95 0.29 10.95
CA THR A 335 -2.34 0.15 9.63
C THR A 335 -2.29 -1.33 9.30
N TYR A 336 -2.94 -1.69 8.21
CA TYR A 336 -2.90 -3.03 7.65
C TYR A 336 -1.90 -3.07 6.52
N TYR A 337 -1.26 -4.19 6.36
CA TYR A 337 -0.24 -4.41 5.34
C TYR A 337 -0.62 -5.56 4.45
N GLU A 338 -0.30 -5.44 3.18
CA GLU A 338 -0.41 -6.49 2.19
C GLU A 338 0.87 -6.63 1.38
N LEU A 339 0.97 -7.67 0.57
CA LEU A 339 2.09 -7.82 -0.34
C LEU A 339 1.99 -6.78 -1.45
N ALA A 340 3.04 -5.99 -1.64
CA ALA A 340 3.14 -4.99 -2.70
C ALA A 340 3.08 -5.61 -4.11
N GLU A 341 3.49 -6.88 -4.23
CA GLU A 341 3.33 -7.68 -5.45
C GLU A 341 2.35 -8.82 -5.19
N PRO A 342 1.09 -8.72 -5.64
CA PRO A 342 0.10 -9.79 -5.47
C PRO A 342 0.58 -11.15 -5.99
N LEU A 343 1.34 -11.18 -7.10
CA LEU A 343 1.88 -12.41 -7.67
C LEU A 343 2.94 -13.09 -6.80
N ALA A 344 3.60 -12.37 -5.88
CA ALA A 344 4.48 -12.99 -4.90
C ALA A 344 3.70 -13.94 -3.96
N ARG A 345 2.41 -13.67 -3.70
CA ARG A 345 1.49 -14.54 -2.96
C ARG A 345 1.38 -15.93 -3.60
N LEU A 346 1.32 -15.98 -4.93
CA LEU A 346 1.23 -17.23 -5.67
C LEU A 346 2.41 -18.17 -5.47
N ALA A 347 3.63 -17.64 -5.36
CA ALA A 347 4.81 -18.47 -5.12
C ALA A 347 4.73 -19.28 -3.81
N PHE A 348 3.95 -18.78 -2.84
CA PHE A 348 3.63 -19.50 -1.60
C PHE A 348 2.41 -20.39 -1.79
N GLN A 349 1.31 -19.88 -2.32
CA GLN A 349 0.03 -20.57 -2.44
C GLN A 349 0.15 -21.84 -3.32
N ILE A 350 0.87 -21.79 -4.44
CA ILE A 350 1.07 -22.96 -5.31
C ILE A 350 1.74 -24.13 -4.58
N LYS A 351 2.63 -23.83 -3.62
CA LYS A 351 3.33 -24.89 -2.86
C LYS A 351 2.50 -25.47 -1.71
N GLU A 352 1.59 -24.68 -1.18
CA GLU A 352 0.77 -25.03 -0.01
C GLU A 352 -0.59 -25.60 -0.40
N SER A 353 -1.20 -25.12 -1.50
CA SER A 353 -2.48 -25.60 -1.99
C SER A 353 -2.31 -26.97 -2.66
N ARG A 354 -2.66 -28.01 -1.96
CA ARG A 354 -2.64 -29.41 -2.44
C ARG A 354 -3.81 -29.73 -3.38
N GLY A 355 -4.06 -28.88 -4.39
CA GLY A 355 -5.16 -29.04 -5.36
C GLY A 355 -6.40 -28.19 -5.06
N GLU A 356 -6.39 -27.37 -4.03
CA GLU A 356 -7.45 -26.38 -3.79
C GLU A 356 -7.32 -25.16 -4.71
N PRO A 357 -8.43 -24.52 -5.13
CA PRO A 357 -8.38 -23.30 -5.94
C PRO A 357 -7.59 -22.17 -5.26
N LEU A 358 -6.70 -21.53 -6.00
CA LEU A 358 -5.84 -20.46 -5.51
C LEU A 358 -6.65 -19.17 -5.29
N PRO A 359 -6.65 -18.56 -4.09
CA PRO A 359 -7.45 -17.37 -3.79
C PRO A 359 -7.21 -16.20 -4.75
N LEU A 360 -5.97 -15.96 -5.16
CA LEU A 360 -5.64 -14.87 -6.08
C LEU A 360 -6.24 -15.08 -7.49
N ILE A 361 -6.35 -16.31 -7.95
CA ILE A 361 -7.04 -16.63 -9.22
C ILE A 361 -8.54 -16.42 -9.05
N ILE A 362 -9.10 -16.81 -7.91
CA ILE A 362 -10.51 -16.58 -7.60
C ILE A 362 -10.83 -15.08 -7.63
N ASP A 363 -10.03 -14.24 -6.94
CA ASP A 363 -10.21 -12.79 -6.94
C ASP A 363 -10.12 -12.20 -8.36
N PHE A 364 -9.22 -12.73 -9.19
CA PHE A 364 -9.12 -12.34 -10.59
C PHE A 364 -10.37 -12.71 -11.38
N LEU A 365 -10.87 -13.94 -11.24
CA LEU A 365 -12.06 -14.42 -11.96
C LEU A 365 -13.32 -13.64 -11.56
N VAL A 366 -13.47 -13.30 -10.29
CA VAL A 366 -14.53 -12.42 -9.76
C VAL A 366 -14.54 -11.05 -10.43
N SER A 367 -13.35 -10.52 -10.72
CA SER A 367 -13.20 -9.22 -11.38
C SER A 367 -13.32 -9.29 -12.91
N TRP A 368 -13.23 -10.50 -13.49
CA TRP A 368 -13.21 -10.73 -14.94
C TRP A 368 -14.56 -11.14 -15.52
N PHE A 369 -15.31 -12.00 -14.81
CA PHE A 369 -16.59 -12.53 -15.22
C PHE A 369 -17.72 -11.96 -14.36
N ASP A 370 -18.92 -11.84 -14.93
CA ASP A 370 -20.13 -11.58 -14.15
C ASP A 370 -20.72 -12.89 -13.58
N ALA A 371 -21.67 -12.76 -12.64
CA ALA A 371 -22.27 -13.90 -11.97
C ALA A 371 -23.01 -14.85 -12.95
N ASP A 372 -23.61 -14.33 -14.01
CA ASP A 372 -24.34 -15.14 -14.99
C ASP A 372 -23.40 -15.93 -15.89
N GLN A 373 -22.26 -15.32 -16.25
CA GLN A 373 -21.17 -16.00 -16.95
C GLN A 373 -20.59 -17.14 -16.11
N LEU A 374 -20.34 -16.90 -14.81
CA LEU A 374 -19.83 -17.93 -13.89
C LEU A 374 -20.85 -19.07 -13.68
N ARG A 375 -22.14 -18.76 -13.57
CA ARG A 375 -23.20 -19.79 -13.45
C ARG A 375 -23.38 -20.62 -14.72
N SER A 376 -23.23 -20.00 -15.89
CA SER A 376 -23.39 -20.68 -17.19
C SER A 376 -22.17 -21.48 -17.62
N SER A 377 -21.00 -21.13 -17.10
CA SER A 377 -19.75 -21.82 -17.41
C SER A 377 -19.60 -23.08 -16.56
N ASN A 378 -19.20 -24.19 -17.20
CA ASN A 378 -18.85 -25.41 -16.48
C ASN A 378 -17.40 -25.25 -15.90
N GLY A 379 -17.20 -24.18 -15.11
CA GLY A 379 -15.87 -23.69 -14.70
C GLY A 379 -15.16 -24.52 -13.63
N GLY A 380 -15.65 -25.73 -13.31
CA GLY A 380 -15.03 -26.59 -12.31
C GLY A 380 -14.92 -25.91 -10.93
N ASP A 381 -13.92 -26.32 -10.14
CA ASP A 381 -13.72 -25.83 -8.77
C ASP A 381 -13.41 -24.31 -8.72
N TYR A 382 -12.70 -23.78 -9.70
CA TYR A 382 -12.40 -22.35 -9.79
C TYR A 382 -13.63 -21.48 -10.09
N GLY A 383 -14.50 -21.93 -10.99
CA GLY A 383 -15.74 -21.22 -11.31
C GLY A 383 -16.71 -21.21 -10.14
N GLN A 384 -16.85 -22.34 -9.43
CA GLN A 384 -17.67 -22.43 -8.22
C GLN A 384 -17.12 -21.55 -7.10
N ALA A 385 -15.80 -21.56 -6.87
CA ALA A 385 -15.17 -20.72 -5.87
C ALA A 385 -15.28 -19.21 -6.18
N ALA A 386 -15.18 -18.82 -7.46
CA ALA A 386 -15.36 -17.44 -7.90
C ALA A 386 -16.81 -16.97 -7.72
N LEU A 387 -17.80 -17.80 -8.09
CA LEU A 387 -19.21 -17.50 -7.90
C LEU A 387 -19.54 -17.32 -6.41
N ALA A 388 -19.06 -18.22 -5.56
CA ALA A 388 -19.25 -18.12 -4.12
C ALA A 388 -18.60 -16.86 -3.51
N ARG A 389 -17.47 -16.41 -4.05
CA ARG A 389 -16.83 -15.14 -3.64
C ARG A 389 -17.67 -13.94 -4.05
N MET A 390 -18.19 -13.91 -5.29
CA MET A 390 -19.07 -12.83 -5.77
C MET A 390 -20.34 -12.70 -4.93
N GLU A 391 -21.01 -13.82 -4.66
CA GLU A 391 -22.25 -13.83 -3.85
C GLU A 391 -21.99 -13.29 -2.44
N ARG A 392 -20.81 -13.54 -1.87
CA ARG A 392 -20.38 -12.97 -0.59
C ARG A 392 -20.20 -11.44 -0.67
N ASP A 393 -19.50 -10.96 -1.69
CA ASP A 393 -19.20 -9.53 -1.87
C ASP A 393 -20.48 -8.73 -2.17
N GLU A 394 -21.45 -9.33 -2.88
CA GLU A 394 -22.77 -8.76 -3.16
C GLU A 394 -23.57 -8.51 -1.86
N VAL A 395 -23.49 -9.42 -0.88
CA VAL A 395 -24.09 -9.24 0.46
C VAL A 395 -23.50 -8.03 1.18
N VAL A 396 -22.18 -7.87 1.13
CA VAL A 396 -21.48 -6.74 1.75
C VAL A 396 -21.80 -5.43 1.04
N ASP A 397 -21.88 -5.43 -0.29
CA ASP A 397 -22.19 -4.24 -1.07
C ASP A 397 -23.68 -3.85 -0.94
N LEU A 398 -24.59 -4.83 -0.83
CA LEU A 398 -26.00 -4.57 -0.53
C LEU A 398 -26.15 -3.90 0.85
N ALA A 399 -25.42 -4.37 1.87
CA ALA A 399 -25.40 -3.75 3.18
C ALA A 399 -24.89 -2.30 3.11
N ARG A 400 -23.84 -2.00 2.31
CA ARG A 400 -23.33 -0.64 2.08
C ARG A 400 -24.32 0.26 1.32
N GLN A 401 -24.99 -0.25 0.27
CA GLN A 401 -25.96 0.51 -0.51
C GLN A 401 -27.15 0.90 0.36
N LEU A 402 -27.60 0.03 1.25
CA LEU A 402 -28.71 0.30 2.18
C LEU A 402 -28.35 1.39 3.20
N THR A 403 -27.07 1.50 3.60
CA THR A 403 -26.60 2.56 4.52
C THR A 403 -26.37 3.91 3.82
N SER A 404 -26.24 3.96 2.49
CA SER A 404 -25.95 5.18 1.73
C SER A 404 -27.19 5.99 1.32
N LEU A 405 -28.41 5.53 1.54
CA LEU A 405 -29.64 6.18 1.13
C LEU A 405 -30.14 7.20 2.17
N PRO A 406 -30.27 8.51 1.86
CA PRO A 406 -30.47 9.60 2.84
C PRO A 406 -31.76 9.56 3.67
N ASN A 407 -32.74 8.73 3.34
CA ASN A 407 -34.04 8.60 4.04
C ASN A 407 -34.38 7.16 4.45
N SER A 408 -33.42 6.27 4.44
CA SER A 408 -33.65 4.82 4.63
C SER A 408 -33.06 4.26 5.94
N HIS A 409 -32.55 5.10 6.85
CA HIS A 409 -31.90 4.63 8.09
C HIS A 409 -32.74 3.61 8.88
N ILE A 410 -34.05 3.86 9.03
CA ILE A 410 -34.96 2.94 9.74
C ILE A 410 -35.12 1.60 9.00
N HIS A 411 -35.18 1.66 7.66
CA HIS A 411 -35.33 0.45 6.84
C HIS A 411 -34.03 -0.35 6.71
N SER A 412 -32.88 0.33 6.67
CA SER A 412 -31.57 -0.34 6.60
C SER A 412 -31.22 -1.07 7.90
N LEU A 413 -31.45 -0.45 9.07
CA LEU A 413 -31.25 -1.08 10.36
C LEU A 413 -32.19 -2.29 10.57
N ASP A 414 -33.44 -2.22 10.11
CA ASP A 414 -34.36 -3.34 10.16
C ASP A 414 -33.88 -4.51 9.29
N LEU A 415 -33.43 -4.25 8.08
CA LEU A 415 -32.88 -5.29 7.19
C LEU A 415 -31.60 -5.90 7.74
N LEU A 416 -30.64 -5.10 8.20
CA LEU A 416 -29.44 -5.58 8.88
C LEU A 416 -29.79 -6.45 10.09
N GLY A 417 -30.79 -6.04 10.88
CA GLY A 417 -31.30 -6.79 12.01
C GLY A 417 -31.90 -8.14 11.60
N ARG A 418 -32.67 -8.19 10.53
CA ARG A 418 -33.24 -9.44 9.98
C ARG A 418 -32.16 -10.38 9.46
N VAL A 419 -31.10 -9.85 8.84
CA VAL A 419 -29.96 -10.65 8.37
C VAL A 419 -29.21 -11.22 9.58
N GLU A 420 -28.92 -10.41 10.61
CA GLU A 420 -28.26 -10.91 11.81
C GLU A 420 -29.08 -11.97 12.53
N ASP A 421 -30.39 -11.78 12.69
CA ASP A 421 -31.27 -12.76 13.30
C ASP A 421 -31.34 -14.07 12.51
N ALA A 422 -31.34 -13.99 11.16
CA ALA A 422 -31.28 -15.16 10.30
C ALA A 422 -29.95 -15.92 10.44
N LEU A 423 -28.82 -15.19 10.49
CA LEU A 423 -27.50 -15.79 10.72
C LEU A 423 -27.39 -16.43 12.11
N ALA A 424 -27.97 -15.81 13.13
CA ALA A 424 -28.01 -16.39 14.47
C ALA A 424 -28.86 -17.67 14.52
N SER A 425 -30.00 -17.71 13.79
CA SER A 425 -30.87 -18.89 13.76
C SER A 425 -30.22 -20.11 13.07
N VAL A 426 -29.34 -19.88 12.10
CA VAL A 426 -28.56 -20.97 11.48
C VAL A 426 -27.63 -21.63 12.49
N SER A 427 -27.04 -20.84 13.43
CA SER A 427 -26.24 -21.39 14.54
C SER A 427 -27.09 -22.27 15.47
N ASP A 428 -28.37 -21.96 15.62
CA ASP A 428 -29.33 -22.73 16.44
C ASP A 428 -29.99 -23.90 15.67
N GLY A 429 -29.63 -24.09 14.38
CA GLY A 429 -30.17 -25.16 13.52
C GLY A 429 -31.53 -24.86 12.90
N ASP A 430 -32.03 -23.61 12.96
CA ASP A 430 -33.29 -23.16 12.38
C ASP A 430 -33.03 -22.37 11.09
N ALA A 431 -33.42 -22.93 9.94
CA ALA A 431 -33.25 -22.31 8.64
C ALA A 431 -34.47 -21.49 8.15
N GLU A 432 -35.60 -21.50 8.87
CA GLU A 432 -36.84 -20.85 8.41
C GLU A 432 -36.69 -19.32 8.30
N PRO A 433 -36.01 -18.61 9.19
CA PRO A 433 -35.76 -17.17 9.04
C PRO A 433 -34.90 -16.81 7.83
N VAL A 434 -33.97 -17.67 7.42
CA VAL A 434 -33.15 -17.49 6.22
C VAL A 434 -34.01 -17.48 4.96
N MET A 435 -35.07 -18.30 4.90
CA MET A 435 -35.98 -18.38 3.77
C MET A 435 -36.78 -17.10 3.54
N SER A 436 -36.88 -16.23 4.53
CA SER A 436 -37.51 -14.91 4.45
C SER A 436 -36.64 -13.81 3.86
N LEU A 437 -35.34 -14.07 3.66
CA LEU A 437 -34.38 -13.10 3.14
C LEU A 437 -34.44 -13.02 1.60
N PRO A 438 -33.99 -11.92 1.00
CA PRO A 438 -33.75 -11.83 -0.43
C PRO A 438 -32.92 -13.01 -0.96
N SER A 439 -33.16 -13.44 -2.18
CA SER A 439 -32.56 -14.67 -2.74
C SER A 439 -31.05 -14.67 -2.75
N ALA A 440 -30.41 -13.53 -3.05
CA ALA A 440 -28.95 -13.39 -3.01
C ALA A 440 -28.37 -13.60 -1.60
N LEU A 441 -28.99 -12.99 -0.57
CA LEU A 441 -28.62 -13.17 0.82
C LEU A 441 -28.79 -14.62 1.29
N ARG A 442 -29.90 -15.24 0.89
CA ARG A 442 -30.19 -16.62 1.22
C ARG A 442 -29.15 -17.58 0.64
N GLN A 443 -28.80 -17.46 -0.64
CA GLN A 443 -27.79 -18.29 -1.28
C GLN A 443 -26.42 -18.15 -0.61
N ALA A 444 -26.03 -16.93 -0.27
CA ALA A 444 -24.76 -16.68 0.42
C ALA A 444 -24.70 -17.31 1.82
N ILE A 445 -25.84 -17.39 2.51
CA ILE A 445 -25.96 -18.04 3.83
C ILE A 445 -26.01 -19.57 3.69
N GLU A 446 -26.78 -20.10 2.75
CA GLU A 446 -26.90 -21.54 2.48
C GLU A 446 -25.55 -22.16 2.10
N TYR A 447 -24.74 -21.44 1.30
CA TYR A 447 -23.40 -21.89 0.92
C TYR A 447 -22.44 -22.00 2.11
N ARG A 448 -22.66 -21.25 3.21
CA ARG A 448 -21.80 -21.23 4.42
C ARG A 448 -22.40 -21.97 5.61
N ALA A 449 -23.59 -22.51 5.49
CA ALA A 449 -24.29 -23.20 6.57
C ALA A 449 -23.53 -24.44 7.09
N ASP A 450 -22.53 -24.93 6.37
CA ASP A 450 -21.69 -26.06 6.77
C ASP A 450 -20.70 -25.68 7.89
N SER A 451 -20.45 -24.38 8.15
CA SER A 451 -19.58 -23.90 9.24
C SER A 451 -20.12 -22.63 9.93
N PRO A 452 -20.84 -22.76 11.04
CA PRO A 452 -21.34 -21.62 11.81
C PRO A 452 -20.26 -20.62 12.22
N HIS A 453 -19.01 -21.07 12.42
CA HIS A 453 -17.88 -20.20 12.77
C HIS A 453 -17.53 -19.19 11.66
N ASP A 454 -17.78 -19.50 10.40
CA ASP A 454 -17.53 -18.59 9.28
C ASP A 454 -18.52 -17.43 9.20
N LEU A 455 -19.63 -17.53 9.90
CA LEU A 455 -20.66 -16.48 9.98
C LEU A 455 -20.32 -15.41 11.05
N ILE A 456 -19.43 -15.69 11.98
CA ILE A 456 -19.05 -14.79 13.09
C ILE A 456 -18.50 -13.46 12.57
N PRO A 457 -17.55 -13.41 11.61
CA PRO A 457 -17.04 -12.15 11.08
C PRO A 457 -18.13 -11.30 10.42
N ILE A 458 -19.10 -11.94 9.74
CA ILE A 458 -20.21 -11.24 9.11
C ILE A 458 -21.12 -10.63 10.17
N ARG A 459 -21.47 -11.39 11.20
CA ARG A 459 -22.29 -10.92 12.34
C ARG A 459 -21.64 -9.76 13.09
N LEU A 460 -20.33 -9.83 13.33
CA LEU A 460 -19.56 -8.73 13.92
C LEU A 460 -19.58 -7.48 13.03
N SER A 461 -19.45 -7.65 11.71
CA SER A 461 -19.51 -6.53 10.76
C SER A 461 -20.89 -5.86 10.72
N LEU A 462 -21.97 -6.64 10.80
CA LEU A 462 -23.33 -6.10 10.88
C LEU A 462 -23.55 -5.28 12.15
N LEU A 463 -23.07 -5.77 13.29
CA LEU A 463 -23.11 -5.05 14.56
C LEU A 463 -22.33 -3.74 14.50
N TYR A 464 -21.17 -3.74 13.85
CA TYR A 464 -20.35 -2.54 13.66
C TYR A 464 -21.03 -1.50 12.76
N LEU A 465 -21.57 -1.93 11.59
CA LEU A 465 -22.29 -1.05 10.68
C LEU A 465 -23.51 -0.42 11.35
N ALA A 466 -24.27 -1.21 12.12
CA ALA A 466 -25.40 -0.70 12.86
C ALA A 466 -24.97 0.32 13.95
N LEU A 467 -23.80 0.14 14.56
CA LEU A 467 -23.26 1.07 15.55
C LEU A 467 -22.87 2.43 14.94
N GLU A 468 -22.33 2.45 13.71
CA GLU A 468 -22.02 3.70 12.99
C GLU A 468 -23.28 4.52 12.71
N ASP A 469 -24.40 3.87 12.39
CA ASP A 469 -25.67 4.52 12.07
C ASP A 469 -26.45 5.02 13.32
N VAL A 470 -26.25 4.41 14.49
CA VAL A 470 -26.95 4.78 15.73
C VAL A 470 -26.55 6.15 16.26
N GLY A 471 -25.41 6.72 15.80
CA GLY A 471 -24.95 8.05 16.21
C GLY A 471 -25.97 9.19 16.02
N ASP A 472 -26.87 9.07 15.05
CA ASP A 472 -27.82 10.12 14.63
C ASP A 472 -29.31 9.81 14.96
N ILE A 473 -29.64 8.66 15.61
CA ILE A 473 -31.02 8.21 15.85
C ILE A 473 -31.43 8.39 17.33
N PRO A 474 -32.68 8.81 17.66
CA PRO A 474 -33.17 8.84 19.04
C PRO A 474 -33.18 7.44 19.67
N ARG A 475 -32.57 7.32 20.84
CA ARG A 475 -31.93 6.15 21.46
C ARG A 475 -32.79 4.98 21.93
N HIS A 476 -34.12 4.98 21.85
CA HIS A 476 -34.92 4.08 22.68
C HIS A 476 -35.48 2.82 22.03
N GLU A 477 -35.57 2.71 20.73
CA GLU A 477 -36.25 1.55 20.11
C GLU A 477 -35.31 0.60 19.35
N PHE A 478 -34.21 1.13 18.78
CA PHE A 478 -33.28 0.33 17.99
C PHE A 478 -32.05 -0.14 18.78
N SER A 479 -31.59 0.65 19.76
CA SER A 479 -30.40 0.32 20.54
C SER A 479 -30.60 -0.97 21.36
N ASP A 480 -31.78 -1.18 21.96
CA ASP A 480 -32.05 -2.35 22.78
C ASP A 480 -32.01 -3.66 21.97
N LYS A 481 -32.56 -3.65 20.74
CA LYS A 481 -32.52 -4.81 19.84
C LYS A 481 -31.10 -5.18 19.43
N TRP A 482 -30.31 -4.17 19.08
CA TRP A 482 -28.92 -4.37 18.66
C TRP A 482 -28.02 -4.74 19.82
N LEU A 483 -28.23 -4.16 20.98
CA LEU A 483 -27.54 -4.55 22.20
C LEU A 483 -27.86 -6.02 22.59
N ALA A 484 -29.11 -6.45 22.42
CA ALA A 484 -29.49 -7.85 22.65
C ALA A 484 -28.76 -8.82 21.69
N ARG A 485 -28.57 -8.41 20.40
CA ARG A 485 -27.78 -9.17 19.43
C ARG A 485 -26.30 -9.22 19.78
N ALA A 486 -25.72 -8.08 20.21
CA ALA A 486 -24.33 -8.03 20.67
C ALA A 486 -24.10 -8.92 21.90
N ARG A 487 -25.01 -8.90 22.89
CA ARG A 487 -24.96 -9.78 24.07
C ARG A 487 -25.06 -11.26 23.68
N ARG A 488 -25.97 -11.61 22.76
CA ARG A 488 -26.11 -12.98 22.27
C ARG A 488 -24.85 -13.46 21.57
N LEU A 489 -24.29 -12.66 20.65
CA LEU A 489 -23.07 -13.01 19.94
C LEU A 489 -21.87 -13.17 20.90
N ASP A 490 -21.73 -12.28 21.89
CA ASP A 490 -20.66 -12.40 22.87
C ASP A 490 -20.79 -13.64 23.75
N ALA A 491 -22.02 -13.98 24.17
CA ALA A 491 -22.30 -15.19 24.95
C ALA A 491 -22.05 -16.49 24.16
N GLU A 492 -22.34 -16.46 22.83
CA GLU A 492 -22.15 -17.59 21.92
C GLU A 492 -20.66 -17.82 21.59
N VAL A 493 -19.91 -16.76 21.35
CA VAL A 493 -18.56 -16.82 20.76
C VAL A 493 -17.46 -16.63 21.81
N GLY A 494 -17.64 -15.74 22.78
CA GLY A 494 -16.70 -15.46 23.87
C GLY A 494 -15.32 -14.96 23.42
N LEU A 495 -15.19 -14.43 22.20
CA LEU A 495 -13.93 -13.89 21.68
C LEU A 495 -13.68 -12.46 22.17
N PRO A 496 -12.41 -12.01 22.29
CA PRO A 496 -12.08 -10.62 22.63
C PRO A 496 -12.77 -9.59 21.72
N THR A 497 -12.89 -9.88 20.42
CA THR A 497 -13.55 -9.01 19.44
C THR A 497 -15.08 -8.94 19.64
N SER A 498 -15.75 -10.03 20.02
CA SER A 498 -17.18 -9.99 20.36
C SER A 498 -17.42 -9.23 21.66
N ARG A 499 -16.53 -9.39 22.63
CA ARG A 499 -16.55 -8.64 23.89
C ARG A 499 -16.32 -7.14 23.66
N LEU A 500 -15.37 -6.76 22.82
CA LEU A 500 -15.16 -5.37 22.41
C LEU A 500 -16.42 -4.79 21.77
N MET A 501 -17.06 -5.53 20.87
CA MET A 501 -18.30 -5.10 20.22
C MET A 501 -19.42 -4.90 21.25
N LEU A 502 -19.53 -5.78 22.24
CA LEU A 502 -20.47 -5.63 23.34
C LEU A 502 -20.18 -4.35 24.16
N VAL A 503 -18.91 -4.07 24.49
CA VAL A 503 -18.51 -2.83 25.18
C VAL A 503 -18.91 -1.60 24.38
N CYS A 504 -18.70 -1.61 23.05
CA CYS A 504 -19.09 -0.49 22.19
C CYS A 504 -20.62 -0.26 22.20
N TRP A 505 -21.43 -1.34 22.14
CA TRP A 505 -22.90 -1.23 22.20
C TRP A 505 -23.43 -0.81 23.58
N LEU A 506 -22.84 -1.31 24.66
CA LEU A 506 -23.16 -0.89 26.02
C LEU A 506 -22.83 0.61 26.21
N SER A 507 -21.68 1.04 25.73
CA SER A 507 -21.25 2.45 25.76
C SER A 507 -22.19 3.34 24.95
N ALA A 508 -22.55 2.94 23.73
CA ALA A 508 -23.49 3.67 22.88
C ALA A 508 -24.90 3.73 23.48
N SER A 509 -25.28 2.72 24.27
CA SER A 509 -26.55 2.66 25.01
C SER A 509 -26.51 3.35 26.38
N TRP A 510 -25.36 3.94 26.76
CA TRP A 510 -25.12 4.59 28.07
C TRP A 510 -25.28 3.67 29.29
N LEU A 511 -25.09 2.38 29.12
CA LEU A 511 -25.02 1.40 30.18
C LEU A 511 -23.58 1.33 30.71
N PHE A 512 -23.15 2.41 31.36
CA PHE A 512 -21.75 2.65 31.70
C PHE A 512 -21.20 1.60 32.69
N ASP A 513 -21.96 1.22 33.73
CA ASP A 513 -21.51 0.24 34.72
C ASP A 513 -21.28 -1.14 34.08
N GLU A 514 -22.22 -1.59 33.23
CA GLU A 514 -22.07 -2.85 32.47
C GLU A 514 -20.94 -2.78 31.47
N SER A 515 -20.72 -1.60 30.82
CA SER A 515 -19.64 -1.38 29.89
C SER A 515 -18.26 -1.44 30.60
N GLU A 516 -18.12 -0.82 31.78
CA GLU A 516 -16.91 -0.90 32.61
C GLU A 516 -16.63 -2.35 33.05
N GLU A 517 -17.67 -3.10 33.46
CA GLU A 517 -17.55 -4.51 33.85
C GLU A 517 -17.08 -5.35 32.64
N ALA A 518 -17.74 -5.24 31.48
CA ALA A 518 -17.38 -5.97 30.28
C ALA A 518 -15.96 -5.62 29.82
N LEU A 519 -15.57 -4.32 29.84
CA LEU A 519 -14.26 -3.84 29.50
C LEU A 519 -13.16 -4.46 30.37
N SER A 520 -13.43 -4.62 31.69
CA SER A 520 -12.49 -5.20 32.64
C SER A 520 -12.13 -6.67 32.32
N THR A 521 -13.02 -7.37 31.61
CA THR A 521 -12.83 -8.78 31.23
C THR A 521 -12.02 -8.96 29.94
N ILE A 522 -11.74 -7.88 29.19
CA ILE A 522 -10.94 -7.95 27.98
C ILE A 522 -9.47 -8.17 28.35
N ALA A 523 -8.95 -9.35 28.02
CA ALA A 523 -7.57 -9.73 28.34
C ALA A 523 -6.53 -9.06 27.43
N LEU A 524 -6.90 -8.77 26.18
CA LEU A 524 -5.99 -8.19 25.20
C LEU A 524 -5.89 -6.67 25.39
N GLU A 525 -4.66 -6.15 25.56
CA GLU A 525 -4.42 -4.72 25.84
C GLU A 525 -4.96 -3.79 24.75
N ASP A 526 -4.83 -4.19 23.47
CA ASP A 526 -5.27 -3.33 22.37
C ASP A 526 -6.79 -3.22 22.28
N GLU A 527 -7.52 -4.35 22.41
CA GLU A 527 -8.98 -4.33 22.43
C GLU A 527 -9.51 -3.58 23.68
N ARG A 528 -8.80 -3.72 24.80
CA ARG A 528 -9.14 -2.96 26.01
C ARG A 528 -8.94 -1.47 25.81
N MET A 529 -7.83 -1.05 25.16
CA MET A 529 -7.61 0.36 24.83
C MET A 529 -8.67 0.91 23.86
N GLU A 530 -9.14 0.10 22.92
CA GLU A 530 -10.23 0.50 22.00
C GLU A 530 -11.57 0.63 22.74
N GLY A 531 -11.90 -0.34 23.58
CA GLY A 531 -13.09 -0.28 24.42
C GLY A 531 -13.05 0.91 25.39
N THR A 532 -11.87 1.24 25.92
CA THR A 532 -11.68 2.42 26.77
C THR A 532 -11.96 3.71 26.02
N ASP A 533 -11.51 3.86 24.74
CA ASP A 533 -11.82 5.03 23.93
C ASP A 533 -13.32 5.12 23.59
N ALA A 534 -13.97 3.99 23.30
CA ALA A 534 -15.40 3.97 23.04
C ALA A 534 -16.20 4.42 24.28
N LEU A 535 -15.85 3.91 25.44
CA LEU A 535 -16.45 4.28 26.71
C LEU A 535 -16.18 5.75 27.08
N ALA A 536 -14.94 6.24 26.91
CA ALA A 536 -14.58 7.63 27.14
C ALA A 536 -15.37 8.59 26.22
N SER A 537 -15.52 8.22 24.94
CA SER A 537 -16.31 8.97 23.98
C SER A 537 -17.80 9.00 24.32
N ALA A 538 -18.33 7.90 24.85
CA ALA A 538 -19.72 7.82 25.32
C ALA A 538 -19.95 8.68 26.57
N TYR A 539 -19.05 8.67 27.55
CA TYR A 539 -19.09 9.58 28.71
C TYR A 539 -19.01 11.04 28.29
N HIS A 540 -18.13 11.35 27.32
CA HIS A 540 -18.04 12.70 26.75
C HIS A 540 -19.35 13.14 26.09
N SER A 541 -19.95 12.30 25.27
CA SER A 541 -21.23 12.57 24.59
C SER A 541 -22.40 12.70 25.58
N ALA A 542 -22.32 12.02 26.72
CA ALA A 542 -23.29 12.13 27.81
C ALA A 542 -23.07 13.36 28.72
N GLY A 543 -22.04 14.19 28.46
CA GLY A 543 -21.70 15.35 29.29
C GLY A 543 -21.00 14.99 30.63
N ILE A 544 -20.57 13.74 30.81
CA ILE A 544 -19.86 13.26 32.00
C ILE A 544 -18.34 13.46 31.82
N PHE A 545 -17.96 14.71 31.63
CA PHE A 545 -16.60 15.10 31.19
C PHE A 545 -15.48 14.63 32.12
N ALA A 546 -15.70 14.63 33.44
CA ALA A 546 -14.66 14.22 34.38
C ALA A 546 -14.22 12.75 34.18
N ARG A 547 -15.20 11.84 33.95
CA ARG A 547 -14.92 10.44 33.64
C ARG A 547 -14.29 10.28 32.28
N ALA A 548 -14.80 10.99 31.26
CA ALA A 548 -14.25 10.97 29.90
C ALA A 548 -12.76 11.38 29.89
N ILE A 549 -12.43 12.50 30.56
CA ILE A 549 -11.05 12.99 30.65
C ILE A 549 -10.14 11.97 31.32
N ALA A 550 -10.56 11.41 32.47
CA ALA A 550 -9.76 10.43 33.21
C ALA A 550 -9.47 9.18 32.37
N LEU A 551 -10.47 8.67 31.63
CA LEU A 551 -10.28 7.52 30.74
C LEU A 551 -9.38 7.84 29.56
N PHE A 552 -9.55 9.01 28.91
CA PHE A 552 -8.68 9.43 27.82
C PHE A 552 -7.23 9.64 28.28
N GLU A 553 -6.99 10.25 29.44
CA GLU A 553 -5.64 10.46 30.01
C GLU A 553 -4.95 9.12 30.31
N HIS A 554 -5.67 8.19 30.93
CA HIS A 554 -5.15 6.85 31.20
C HIS A 554 -4.82 6.11 29.89
N ASN A 555 -5.77 6.06 28.97
CA ASN A 555 -5.60 5.37 27.68
C ASN A 555 -4.51 6.01 26.81
N LEU A 556 -4.37 7.33 26.85
CA LEU A 556 -3.30 8.05 26.15
C LEU A 556 -1.92 7.66 26.68
N THR A 557 -1.78 7.53 28.00
CA THR A 557 -0.52 7.08 28.63
C THR A 557 -0.14 5.68 28.18
N ASP A 558 -1.10 4.75 28.18
CA ASP A 558 -0.86 3.38 27.73
C ASP A 558 -0.54 3.31 26.23
N ARG A 559 -1.27 4.04 25.39
CA ARG A 559 -1.01 4.09 23.95
C ARG A 559 0.35 4.71 23.60
N GLN A 560 0.75 5.77 24.31
CA GLN A 560 2.09 6.35 24.11
C GLN A 560 3.19 5.35 24.47
N ARG A 561 2.99 4.56 25.54
CA ARG A 561 3.94 3.54 26.00
C ARG A 561 4.02 2.36 25.01
N ILE A 562 2.89 1.91 24.47
CA ILE A 562 2.77 0.66 23.70
C ILE A 562 2.93 0.92 22.20
N LEU A 563 2.23 1.92 21.68
CA LEU A 563 2.16 2.22 20.25
C LEU A 563 3.11 3.34 19.84
N GLY A 564 3.52 4.17 20.79
CA GLY A 564 4.31 5.38 20.56
C GLY A 564 3.47 6.65 20.37
N PRO A 565 4.10 7.85 20.51
CA PRO A 565 3.41 9.14 20.47
C PRO A 565 2.81 9.49 19.10
N ASP A 566 3.41 8.99 18.01
CA ASP A 566 3.04 9.31 16.63
C ASP A 566 2.04 8.30 16.01
N HIS A 567 1.65 7.27 16.76
CA HIS A 567 0.72 6.27 16.25
C HIS A 567 -0.67 6.88 16.02
N PRO A 568 -1.36 6.58 14.90
CA PRO A 568 -2.67 7.15 14.57
C PRO A 568 -3.70 7.07 15.69
N GLN A 569 -3.75 5.94 16.39
CA GLN A 569 -4.66 5.75 17.53
C GLN A 569 -4.28 6.62 18.74
N THR A 570 -2.99 6.79 19.03
CA THR A 570 -2.50 7.70 20.06
C THR A 570 -2.90 9.13 19.76
N LEU A 571 -2.74 9.54 18.50
CA LEU A 571 -3.15 10.87 18.03
C LEU A 571 -4.68 11.04 18.10
N ALA A 572 -5.46 10.00 17.79
CA ALA A 572 -6.91 10.03 17.89
C ALA A 572 -7.39 10.20 19.35
N THR A 573 -6.81 9.45 20.31
CA THR A 573 -7.10 9.60 21.75
C THR A 573 -6.75 10.99 22.26
N ARG A 574 -5.62 11.60 21.81
CA ARG A 574 -5.29 13.01 22.12
C ARG A 574 -6.36 13.97 21.58
N GLY A 575 -6.90 13.69 20.39
CA GLY A 575 -7.99 14.47 19.82
C GLY A 575 -9.29 14.37 20.61
N GLY A 576 -9.62 13.19 21.15
CA GLY A 576 -10.75 12.97 22.04
C GLY A 576 -10.58 13.72 23.36
N LEU A 577 -9.40 13.59 23.99
CA LEU A 577 -9.06 14.33 25.22
C LEU A 577 -9.15 15.84 25.03
N ALA A 578 -8.59 16.37 23.95
CA ALA A 578 -8.66 17.79 23.65
C ALA A 578 -10.11 18.30 23.47
N GLY A 579 -10.98 17.48 22.85
CA GLY A 579 -12.42 17.76 22.76
C GLY A 579 -13.08 17.84 24.13
N ALA A 580 -12.85 16.83 24.97
CA ALA A 580 -13.42 16.80 26.32
C ALA A 580 -12.91 17.95 27.22
N LEU A 581 -11.65 18.35 27.09
CA LEU A 581 -11.07 19.50 27.78
C LEU A 581 -11.72 20.83 27.32
N LEU A 582 -12.01 20.95 26.03
CA LEU A 582 -12.67 22.14 25.49
C LEU A 582 -14.10 22.29 26.03
N ASP A 583 -14.86 21.20 26.02
CA ASP A 583 -16.27 21.20 26.46
C ASP A 583 -16.43 21.44 27.98
N VAL A 584 -15.40 21.14 28.79
CA VAL A 584 -15.36 21.46 30.22
C VAL A 584 -14.83 22.87 30.51
N GLY A 585 -14.46 23.64 29.45
CA GLY A 585 -13.95 25.01 29.58
C GLY A 585 -12.45 25.12 29.88
N ARG A 586 -11.69 24.00 29.79
CA ARG A 586 -10.21 24.02 29.90
C ARG A 586 -9.57 24.40 28.56
N THR A 587 -10.03 25.54 28.01
CA THR A 587 -9.80 25.96 26.62
C THR A 587 -8.31 26.14 26.29
N GLU A 588 -7.52 26.73 27.19
CA GLU A 588 -6.07 26.93 26.95
C GLU A 588 -5.30 25.63 26.81
N GLN A 589 -5.61 24.64 27.65
CA GLN A 589 -4.99 23.31 27.59
C GLN A 589 -5.40 22.57 26.31
N ALA A 590 -6.67 22.69 25.90
CA ALA A 590 -7.17 22.13 24.67
C ALA A 590 -6.47 22.74 23.45
N ILE A 591 -6.26 24.07 23.42
CA ILE A 591 -5.55 24.77 22.34
C ILE A 591 -4.11 24.31 22.23
N GLU A 592 -3.38 24.19 23.33
CA GLU A 592 -2.00 23.73 23.33
C GLU A 592 -1.90 22.29 22.79
N MET A 593 -2.78 21.40 23.26
CA MET A 593 -2.86 20.03 22.79
C MET A 593 -3.25 19.94 21.32
N LEU A 594 -4.21 20.72 20.84
CA LEU A 594 -4.64 20.72 19.44
C LEU A 594 -3.57 21.30 18.49
N ARG A 595 -2.76 22.28 18.93
CA ARG A 595 -1.64 22.79 18.15
C ARG A 595 -0.58 21.71 17.92
N SER A 596 -0.11 21.10 19.00
CA SER A 596 0.85 20.02 18.92
C SER A 596 0.31 18.83 18.11
N LEU A 597 -0.95 18.45 18.31
CA LEU A 597 -1.62 17.41 17.56
C LEU A 597 -1.71 17.71 16.07
N LEU A 598 -1.98 18.97 15.70
CA LEU A 598 -2.04 19.41 14.31
C LEU A 598 -0.67 19.28 13.62
N GLU A 599 0.41 19.67 14.30
CA GLU A 599 1.77 19.51 13.80
C GLU A 599 2.11 18.04 13.57
N ASP A 600 1.75 17.17 14.52
CA ASP A 600 1.96 15.73 14.42
C ASP A 600 1.15 15.13 13.25
N TYR A 601 -0.11 15.49 13.07
CA TYR A 601 -0.89 15.03 11.92
C TYR A 601 -0.36 15.54 10.58
N ILE A 602 0.11 16.79 10.50
CA ILE A 602 0.74 17.31 9.28
C ILE A 602 2.00 16.51 8.95
N ARG A 603 2.82 16.22 9.95
CA ARG A 603 4.08 15.48 9.81
C ARG A 603 3.85 14.02 9.43
N THR A 604 2.85 13.35 10.03
CA THR A 604 2.63 11.90 9.86
C THR A 604 1.70 11.55 8.71
N MET A 605 0.68 12.37 8.46
CA MET A 605 -0.40 12.06 7.50
C MET A 605 -0.52 13.12 6.38
N GLY A 606 0.13 14.26 6.54
CA GLY A 606 0.08 15.37 5.58
C GLY A 606 -1.06 16.38 5.82
N PRO A 607 -0.97 17.58 5.18
CA PRO A 607 -1.88 18.70 5.44
C PRO A 607 -3.32 18.48 4.97
N ASN A 608 -3.52 17.58 4.00
CA ASN A 608 -4.83 17.33 3.37
C ASN A 608 -5.57 16.10 3.94
N HIS A 609 -5.00 15.44 4.92
CA HIS A 609 -5.61 14.26 5.52
C HIS A 609 -6.88 14.65 6.32
N PRO A 610 -7.97 13.84 6.30
CA PRO A 610 -9.21 14.14 7.01
C PRO A 610 -9.02 14.49 8.49
N HIS A 611 -8.16 13.77 9.22
CA HIS A 611 -7.84 14.06 10.62
C HIS A 611 -7.11 15.40 10.79
N THR A 612 -6.20 15.75 9.87
CA THR A 612 -5.53 17.06 9.86
C THR A 612 -6.54 18.20 9.67
N LEU A 613 -7.44 18.03 8.69
CA LEU A 613 -8.49 19.02 8.42
C LEU A 613 -9.49 19.14 9.60
N ALA A 614 -9.88 18.04 10.20
CA ALA A 614 -10.74 18.01 11.38
C ALA A 614 -10.08 18.72 12.59
N THR A 615 -8.79 18.43 12.83
CA THR A 615 -8.02 19.06 13.92
C THR A 615 -7.82 20.55 13.70
N ARG A 616 -7.58 21.00 12.46
CA ARG A 616 -7.56 22.44 12.11
C ARG A 616 -8.90 23.12 12.45
N GLY A 617 -10.01 22.45 12.13
CA GLY A 617 -11.35 22.95 12.45
C GLY A 617 -11.64 23.02 13.95
N ARG A 618 -11.17 22.03 14.72
CA ARG A 618 -11.30 22.03 16.19
C ARG A 618 -10.43 23.11 16.84
N LEU A 619 -9.18 23.28 16.38
CA LEU A 619 -8.29 24.32 16.87
C LEU A 619 -8.86 25.71 16.59
N ALA A 620 -9.37 25.95 15.39
CA ALA A 620 -10.00 27.22 15.07
C ALA A 620 -11.23 27.50 15.96
N TYR A 621 -12.07 26.48 16.21
CA TYR A 621 -13.19 26.61 17.13
C TYR A 621 -12.73 26.91 18.57
N ALA A 622 -11.73 26.20 19.08
CA ALA A 622 -11.16 26.45 20.39
C ALA A 622 -10.61 27.87 20.54
N LEU A 623 -10.00 28.42 19.49
CA LEU A 623 -9.53 29.81 19.47
C LEU A 623 -10.68 30.85 19.50
N LEU A 624 -11.82 30.53 18.89
CA LEU A 624 -13.02 31.40 18.97
C LEU A 624 -13.58 31.44 20.40
N GLU A 625 -13.62 30.30 21.08
CA GLU A 625 -14.13 30.16 22.47
C GLU A 625 -13.31 30.98 23.50
N THR A 626 -12.11 31.45 23.16
CA THR A 626 -11.30 32.28 24.07
C THR A 626 -11.86 33.71 24.21
N GLY A 627 -12.70 34.18 23.27
CA GLY A 627 -13.22 35.55 23.24
C GLY A 627 -12.16 36.64 22.99
N ASN A 628 -10.91 36.26 22.68
CA ASN A 628 -9.83 37.23 22.43
C ASN A 628 -9.82 37.65 20.96
N ALA A 629 -9.83 38.96 20.69
CA ALA A 629 -9.93 39.53 19.34
C ALA A 629 -8.80 39.07 18.41
N GLU A 630 -7.58 38.92 18.89
CA GLU A 630 -6.43 38.44 18.11
C GLU A 630 -6.61 36.98 17.74
N GLN A 631 -7.03 36.14 18.70
CA GLN A 631 -7.28 34.72 18.48
C GLN A 631 -8.49 34.51 17.57
N THR A 632 -9.54 35.33 17.68
CA THR A 632 -10.70 35.33 16.79
C THR A 632 -10.30 35.62 15.35
N THR A 633 -9.46 36.63 15.14
CA THR A 633 -8.95 36.94 13.79
C THR A 633 -8.18 35.77 13.21
N ARG A 634 -7.27 35.17 13.99
CA ARG A 634 -6.49 34.00 13.59
C ARG A 634 -7.38 32.79 13.29
N ALA A 635 -8.39 32.54 14.11
CA ALA A 635 -9.36 31.46 13.90
C ALA A 635 -10.16 31.67 12.61
N THR A 636 -10.60 32.92 12.35
CA THR A 636 -11.34 33.26 11.14
C THR A 636 -10.53 33.01 9.87
N ASP A 637 -9.24 33.38 9.86
CA ASP A 637 -8.36 33.12 8.74
C ASP A 637 -8.12 31.61 8.54
N MET A 638 -7.89 30.87 9.64
CA MET A 638 -7.78 29.41 9.60
C MET A 638 -9.05 28.74 9.03
N LEU A 639 -10.24 29.22 9.41
CA LEU A 639 -11.51 28.67 8.89
C LEU A 639 -11.72 28.99 7.40
N ARG A 640 -11.28 30.17 6.92
CA ARG A 640 -11.34 30.52 5.49
C ARG A 640 -10.46 29.61 4.65
N ASP A 641 -9.22 29.39 5.09
CA ASP A 641 -8.28 28.50 4.41
C ASP A 641 -8.79 27.05 4.44
N LEU A 642 -9.24 26.57 5.61
CA LEU A 642 -9.83 25.25 5.75
C LEU A 642 -11.05 25.05 4.86
N LEU A 643 -11.94 26.04 4.76
CA LEU A 643 -13.12 25.99 3.90
C LEU A 643 -12.75 25.89 2.41
N LYS A 644 -11.68 26.57 1.99
CA LYS A 644 -11.14 26.48 0.63
C LYS A 644 -10.63 25.06 0.35
N ASP A 645 -9.81 24.51 1.26
CA ASP A 645 -9.25 23.16 1.14
C ASP A 645 -10.37 22.10 1.11
N GLN A 646 -11.35 22.18 2.03
CA GLN A 646 -12.46 21.23 2.09
C GLN A 646 -13.39 21.31 0.87
N LYS A 647 -13.65 22.49 0.33
CA LYS A 647 -14.43 22.63 -0.92
C LYS A 647 -13.74 21.94 -2.10
N HIS A 648 -12.43 22.04 -2.15
CA HIS A 648 -11.64 21.43 -3.22
C HIS A 648 -11.53 19.91 -3.07
N LEU A 649 -11.33 19.41 -1.84
CA LEU A 649 -11.04 18.01 -1.56
C LEU A 649 -12.30 17.16 -1.35
N LEU A 650 -13.29 17.70 -0.66
CA LEU A 650 -14.50 16.98 -0.22
C LEU A 650 -15.77 17.44 -0.97
N GLY A 651 -15.72 18.61 -1.61
CA GLY A 651 -16.86 19.23 -2.27
C GLY A 651 -17.66 20.19 -1.38
N PRO A 652 -18.47 21.08 -2.01
CA PRO A 652 -19.16 22.18 -1.31
C PRO A 652 -20.29 21.72 -0.37
N ASN A 653 -20.87 20.56 -0.62
CA ASN A 653 -22.01 20.00 0.13
C ASN A 653 -21.61 18.95 1.18
N HIS A 654 -20.32 18.66 1.33
CA HIS A 654 -19.86 17.68 2.31
C HIS A 654 -20.14 18.17 3.74
N PRO A 655 -20.55 17.31 4.70
CA PRO A 655 -20.89 17.70 6.08
C PRO A 655 -19.81 18.55 6.76
N HIS A 656 -18.55 18.17 6.63
CA HIS A 656 -17.42 18.93 7.20
C HIS A 656 -17.26 20.31 6.56
N THR A 657 -17.50 20.45 5.24
CA THR A 657 -17.48 21.75 4.54
C THR A 657 -18.61 22.66 5.03
N LEU A 658 -19.80 22.07 5.23
CA LEU A 658 -20.95 22.80 5.75
C LEU A 658 -20.73 23.23 7.21
N ALA A 659 -20.18 22.35 8.05
CA ALA A 659 -19.85 22.66 9.44
C ALA A 659 -18.80 23.79 9.55
N THR A 660 -17.76 23.76 8.72
CA THR A 660 -16.75 24.84 8.67
C THR A 660 -17.36 26.15 8.20
N ARG A 661 -18.27 26.12 7.23
CA ARG A 661 -19.01 27.31 6.78
C ARG A 661 -19.90 27.90 7.89
N GLY A 662 -20.55 27.03 8.68
CA GLY A 662 -21.34 27.46 9.85
C GLY A 662 -20.46 28.12 10.92
N ARG A 663 -19.33 27.54 11.25
CA ARG A 663 -18.35 28.11 12.20
C ARG A 663 -17.79 29.46 11.73
N LEU A 664 -17.50 29.59 10.43
CA LEU A 664 -17.04 30.86 9.85
C LEU A 664 -18.12 31.94 9.87
N ALA A 665 -19.40 31.58 9.79
CA ALA A 665 -20.51 32.54 9.92
C ALA A 665 -20.74 32.99 11.37
N TYR A 666 -20.33 32.15 12.34
CA TYR A 666 -20.39 32.48 13.78
C TYR A 666 -19.22 33.39 14.21
N ALA A 667 -18.01 33.21 13.62
CA ALA A 667 -16.80 33.98 13.86
C ALA A 667 -16.90 35.43 13.32
#